data_829e0915d8e77a16a4aa59e221282c4d
#
_entry.id   829e0915d8e77a16a4aa59e221282c4d
#
_cell.length_a   1.000
_cell.length_b   1.000
_cell.length_c   1.000
_cell.angle_alpha   90.00
_cell.angle_beta   90.00
_cell.angle_gamma   90.00
#
_symmetry.space_group_name_H-M   'P 1'
#
loop_
_entity.id
_entity.type
_entity.pdbx_description
1 polymer ?
#
loop_
_entity_poly.entity_id
_entity_poly.type
_entity_poly.pdbx_seq_one_letter_code
_entity_poly.pdbx_strand_id
1 'polypeptide(L)'
;MLKNSKPNNPNMNKIIQLGTAIAFCSTALAAELHVSPAGNDASDGSKSAPLKTISAAASKAQPGDTITVQEGIYRERINPPRGGTADDKRITYQAAPGAKVVIKGSEQITTWSPVENDVWKVTLPNNFFGKFNPYNDLVRGDWYEAKRPYHTGAVYLNGHWLKEAARKSQILKSATGEGAENSRPELMNLRQLVGNGKDGQPLLASKYQTASDPLQTTNLPDGSTSVGKLKDGSVLSFEMDFGVDAKNLTIHAASPVDGGLVEIRKGDAGGELLGTIDVGFTAEWTSFQPFQANLSEGLSGKNKIALVFKARPQKLQDDAQTAYWFAEVDQESTTIWAQFKGVDPNKEMVEINVRQSIFYPEETGMNYITVKGFTLEQAATPWAPPTAEQIGAIGTNWSKGWLIEDNTIRYSTCSGVTLGKHGDEFDNTMNYNRSIRVGLERGWDRKNIGSHVVRNNHIYNCGQGGIIGSLGCSFSTITGNEIHDIRQHHEYGGCETAGIKLHGAVDVLISKNHVYRCAHWGGIWIDWMGQGARLTGNLLHGNSNDLMVEMNHGPMLIDNNILLSAGGVLDASGGGAYVHNLISGAMSIWSELTKRQTPIFIPHSTEIKFPKHLNEKFGAMGGGAARFSDPVDKTEQDVVYQSVRYGCEGYILDVPNGNYTVTLKFNEPFFETVGSRRFGVNIQGAPVVEKLDLVAKAGKNVAFDVVTEGVCVQDGVLKVGFTRDFGEPCIAGIEVAGPRDVAQPFDLRINCGGEAWEGFRADFLIMTPEARVALMDKWGGVGVTVDQNDDRFFNNLFINAKSLSRYDEHKFKITAAGNVFLAGAKASEQDKDPIVAEAFDPKIKLVEKADGWWLEMNVDSTWEEKVKRHLVSSDLLGQAQLPGASFETPDGKPYILDTDYFGNKWPKNHPSPGPFALTGEKAMKVWPKKSDK
;
A
#
# COMPACT_ATOMS: atom_id res chain seq x y z
N MET A 1 10.05 6.84 -53.18
CA MET A 1 11.09 7.27 -54.12
C MET A 1 12.21 7.90 -53.33
N LEU A 2 13.18 7.16 -53.00
CA LEU A 2 14.63 7.19 -53.38
C LEU A 2 15.17 8.58 -53.81
N LYS A 3 16.18 9.13 -53.08
CA LYS A 3 17.57 9.17 -53.52
C LYS A 3 18.51 9.71 -52.44
N ASN A 4 19.55 8.89 -52.22
CA ASN A 4 20.80 9.18 -51.53
C ASN A 4 21.60 10.32 -52.19
N SER A 5 22.47 10.99 -51.42
CA SER A 5 23.90 11.13 -51.76
C SER A 5 24.74 11.76 -50.62
N LYS A 6 25.74 11.04 -50.19
CA LYS A 6 27.05 11.52 -49.70
C LYS A 6 27.99 11.60 -50.94
N PRO A 7 29.26 12.08 -50.89
CA PRO A 7 30.05 12.77 -49.84
C PRO A 7 30.91 13.96 -50.44
N ASN A 8 31.66 14.71 -49.63
CA ASN A 8 33.13 14.84 -49.79
C ASN A 8 33.69 15.94 -48.85
N ASN A 9 34.75 15.51 -48.17
CA ASN A 9 35.74 16.37 -47.52
C ASN A 9 36.77 16.86 -48.56
N PRO A 10 37.39 18.05 -48.46
CA PRO A 10 38.80 18.05 -48.06
C PRO A 10 39.27 19.22 -47.15
N ASN A 11 40.26 18.85 -46.31
CA ASN A 11 41.21 19.64 -45.59
C ASN A 11 41.53 21.07 -46.09
N MET A 12 41.67 22.01 -45.09
CA MET A 12 42.97 22.75 -44.93
C MET A 12 42.99 23.59 -43.65
N ASN A 13 44.09 23.43 -42.92
CA ASN A 13 44.67 24.21 -41.86
C ASN A 13 44.17 25.65 -41.65
N LYS A 14 43.80 26.02 -40.39
CA LYS A 14 44.11 27.32 -39.84
C LYS A 14 44.30 27.24 -38.33
N ILE A 15 45.58 27.47 -37.97
CA ILE A 15 46.13 28.24 -36.81
C ILE A 15 45.30 28.29 -35.55
N ILE A 16 45.82 27.60 -34.53
CA ILE A 16 45.41 27.67 -33.10
C ILE A 16 45.79 29.07 -32.58
N GLN A 17 44.81 29.89 -32.26
CA GLN A 17 44.93 30.91 -31.23
C GLN A 17 44.36 30.36 -29.94
N LEU A 18 45.20 30.05 -28.98
CA LEU A 18 44.85 29.72 -27.61
C LEU A 18 44.32 30.98 -26.92
N GLY A 19 43.04 31.19 -26.98
CA GLY A 19 42.35 32.08 -26.07
C GLY A 19 42.02 31.33 -24.81
N THR A 20 42.74 31.62 -23.73
CA THR A 20 42.43 31.14 -22.36
C THR A 20 41.13 31.79 -21.92
N ALA A 21 39.99 31.14 -22.17
CA ALA A 21 38.75 31.47 -21.50
C ALA A 21 38.87 30.98 -20.06
N ILE A 22 39.26 31.86 -19.17
CA ILE A 22 39.07 31.68 -17.72
C ILE A 22 37.55 31.67 -17.51
N ALA A 23 36.96 30.49 -17.46
CA ALA A 23 35.65 30.31 -16.92
C ALA A 23 35.69 30.71 -15.43
N PHE A 24 35.31 31.93 -15.13
CA PHE A 24 34.92 32.29 -13.78
C PHE A 24 33.71 31.40 -13.45
N CYS A 25 33.97 30.32 -12.77
CA CYS A 25 32.96 29.62 -12.00
C CYS A 25 32.57 30.58 -10.87
N SER A 26 31.72 31.55 -11.16
CA SER A 26 31.07 32.31 -10.10
C SER A 26 30.25 31.29 -9.30
N THR A 27 30.74 30.90 -8.12
CA THR A 27 29.90 30.30 -7.10
C THR A 27 28.81 31.35 -6.81
N ALA A 28 27.68 31.22 -7.49
CA ALA A 28 26.52 32.03 -7.15
C ALA A 28 26.21 31.74 -5.68
N LEU A 29 26.33 32.74 -4.83
CA LEU A 29 25.88 32.70 -3.44
C LEU A 29 24.39 32.38 -3.49
N ALA A 30 23.94 31.49 -2.58
CA ALA A 30 22.52 31.18 -2.45
C ALA A 30 21.71 32.46 -2.25
N ALA A 31 20.71 32.64 -3.08
CA ALA A 31 19.84 33.83 -3.00
C ALA A 31 18.73 33.64 -1.99
N GLU A 32 18.29 34.73 -1.36
CA GLU A 32 17.07 34.76 -0.57
C GLU A 32 16.00 35.60 -1.31
N LEU A 33 14.91 34.93 -1.68
CA LEU A 33 13.75 35.53 -2.32
C LEU A 33 12.66 35.80 -1.28
N HIS A 34 12.13 36.99 -1.23
CA HIS A 34 11.07 37.38 -0.30
C HIS A 34 9.71 37.44 -0.99
N VAL A 35 8.69 36.92 -0.30
CA VAL A 35 7.29 36.92 -0.75
C VAL A 35 6.43 37.64 0.30
N SER A 36 5.52 38.50 -0.15
CA SER A 36 4.59 39.24 0.71
C SER A 36 3.25 39.46 0.01
N PRO A 37 2.09 39.42 0.70
CA PRO A 37 0.79 39.74 0.09
C PRO A 37 0.74 41.14 -0.53
N ALA A 38 1.57 42.10 -0.02
CA ALA A 38 1.72 43.43 -0.55
C ALA A 38 2.78 43.55 -1.67
N GLY A 39 3.42 42.44 -2.06
CA GLY A 39 4.44 42.37 -3.09
C GLY A 39 3.91 42.45 -4.52
N ASN A 40 4.83 42.40 -5.50
CA ASN A 40 4.51 42.39 -6.92
C ASN A 40 5.36 41.34 -7.64
N ASP A 41 4.74 40.46 -8.42
CA ASP A 41 5.44 39.35 -9.12
C ASP A 41 6.37 39.84 -10.24
N ALA A 42 6.26 41.13 -10.66
CA ALA A 42 7.22 41.76 -11.55
C ALA A 42 8.51 42.20 -10.83
N SER A 43 8.56 42.17 -9.48
CA SER A 43 9.72 42.56 -8.68
C SER A 43 10.85 41.53 -8.78
N ASP A 44 12.03 41.91 -8.28
CA ASP A 44 13.20 41.02 -8.27
C ASP A 44 13.17 39.97 -7.17
N GLY A 45 12.34 40.13 -6.14
CA GLY A 45 12.21 39.24 -4.99
C GLY A 45 13.15 39.63 -3.83
N SER A 46 13.82 40.77 -3.89
CA SER A 46 14.59 41.25 -2.75
C SER A 46 13.68 41.61 -1.57
N LYS A 47 14.23 41.75 -0.36
CA LYS A 47 13.47 42.11 0.84
C LYS A 47 12.76 43.47 0.71
N SER A 48 13.32 44.40 -0.06
CA SER A 48 12.74 45.74 -0.32
C SER A 48 11.74 45.76 -1.49
N ALA A 49 11.78 44.76 -2.37
CA ALA A 49 10.90 44.59 -3.52
C ALA A 49 10.42 43.12 -3.60
N PRO A 50 9.57 42.65 -2.63
CA PRO A 50 9.14 41.29 -2.55
C PRO A 50 8.20 40.90 -3.69
N LEU A 51 8.19 39.59 -4.00
CA LEU A 51 7.20 39.01 -4.90
C LEU A 51 5.85 38.90 -4.18
N LYS A 52 4.76 38.80 -4.94
CA LYS A 52 3.41 38.68 -4.39
C LYS A 52 3.04 37.21 -4.10
N THR A 53 3.45 36.32 -4.97
CA THR A 53 3.09 34.89 -4.89
C THR A 53 4.32 34.01 -4.63
N ILE A 54 4.09 32.88 -3.91
CA ILE A 54 5.12 31.87 -3.68
C ILE A 54 5.49 31.20 -5.00
N SER A 55 4.52 30.99 -5.90
CA SER A 55 4.72 30.44 -7.23
C SER A 55 5.65 31.27 -8.10
N ALA A 56 5.57 32.59 -8.02
CA ALA A 56 6.49 33.50 -8.73
C ALA A 56 7.92 33.39 -8.17
N ALA A 57 8.08 33.27 -6.85
CA ALA A 57 9.37 33.01 -6.23
C ALA A 57 9.93 31.61 -6.63
N ALA A 58 9.08 30.59 -6.63
CA ALA A 58 9.46 29.24 -7.06
C ALA A 58 10.01 29.21 -8.50
N SER A 59 9.42 30.01 -9.40
CA SER A 59 9.86 30.12 -10.80
C SER A 59 11.28 30.69 -10.94
N LYS A 60 11.70 31.54 -10.00
CA LYS A 60 13.03 32.20 -9.99
C LYS A 60 14.08 31.40 -9.24
N ALA A 61 13.69 30.74 -8.16
CA ALA A 61 14.61 30.04 -7.25
C ALA A 61 15.48 29.00 -7.95
N GLN A 62 16.76 28.92 -7.58
CA GLN A 62 17.75 27.97 -8.06
C GLN A 62 18.19 27.02 -6.91
N PRO A 63 18.84 25.89 -7.21
CA PRO A 63 19.38 25.01 -6.17
C PRO A 63 20.29 25.74 -5.18
N GLY A 64 19.90 25.68 -3.90
CA GLY A 64 20.55 26.39 -2.80
C GLY A 64 19.80 27.64 -2.31
N ASP A 65 18.82 28.13 -3.08
CA ASP A 65 18.07 29.35 -2.74
C ASP A 65 17.01 29.11 -1.65
N THR A 66 16.70 30.20 -0.94
CA THR A 66 15.65 30.24 0.08
C THR A 66 14.55 31.22 -0.32
N ILE A 67 13.30 30.77 -0.25
CA ILE A 67 12.09 31.57 -0.42
C ILE A 67 11.52 31.82 0.97
N THR A 68 11.61 33.08 1.43
CA THR A 68 11.12 33.53 2.74
C THR A 68 9.80 34.23 2.59
N VAL A 69 8.73 33.63 3.11
CA VAL A 69 7.34 34.09 2.95
C VAL A 69 6.91 34.88 4.18
N GLN A 70 6.45 36.13 3.98
CA GLN A 70 5.97 37.01 5.04
C GLN A 70 4.56 36.60 5.50
N GLU A 71 4.18 37.11 6.69
CA GLU A 71 2.85 36.90 7.27
C GLU A 71 1.73 37.19 6.29
N GLY A 72 0.74 36.29 6.22
CA GLY A 72 -0.44 36.47 5.38
C GLY A 72 -1.12 35.17 4.97
N ILE A 73 -2.23 35.32 4.26
CA ILE A 73 -2.98 34.23 3.63
C ILE A 73 -2.66 34.23 2.13
N TYR A 74 -2.20 33.09 1.66
CA TYR A 74 -1.86 32.81 0.26
C TYR A 74 -2.81 31.79 -0.32
N ARG A 75 -3.57 32.16 -1.37
CA ARG A 75 -4.54 31.25 -2.02
C ARG A 75 -3.96 30.81 -3.36
N GLU A 76 -3.08 29.83 -3.29
CA GLU A 76 -2.39 29.30 -4.47
C GLU A 76 -2.04 27.81 -4.31
N ARG A 77 -1.78 27.14 -5.42
CA ARG A 77 -1.12 25.84 -5.48
C ARG A 77 0.33 26.06 -5.89
N ILE A 78 1.26 25.65 -5.06
CA ILE A 78 2.68 25.68 -5.37
C ILE A 78 3.05 24.39 -6.12
N ASN A 79 3.45 24.57 -7.40
CA ASN A 79 4.02 23.52 -8.23
C ASN A 79 5.51 23.87 -8.45
N PRO A 80 6.45 23.30 -7.67
CA PRO A 80 7.87 23.61 -7.81
C PRO A 80 8.37 23.21 -9.20
N PRO A 81 8.88 24.14 -10.02
CA PRO A 81 9.35 23.79 -11.37
C PRO A 81 10.74 23.14 -11.37
N ARG A 82 11.41 23.13 -10.24
CA ARG A 82 12.71 22.45 -10.02
C ARG A 82 12.95 22.16 -8.55
N GLY A 83 13.83 21.19 -8.29
CA GLY A 83 14.33 20.87 -6.97
C GLY A 83 15.76 21.34 -6.73
N GLY A 84 16.29 21.05 -5.55
CA GLY A 84 17.72 21.14 -5.25
C GLY A 84 18.50 20.01 -5.89
N THR A 85 19.81 20.04 -5.76
CA THR A 85 20.73 19.06 -6.34
C THR A 85 21.42 18.18 -5.29
N ALA A 86 21.45 18.61 -4.04
CA ALA A 86 22.02 17.90 -2.91
C ALA A 86 21.49 18.46 -1.58
N ASP A 87 21.82 17.83 -0.45
CA ASP A 87 21.38 18.29 0.88
C ASP A 87 21.85 19.70 1.24
N ASP A 88 23.01 20.12 0.79
CA ASP A 88 23.58 21.46 0.95
C ASP A 88 23.13 22.44 -0.17
N LYS A 89 22.37 21.96 -1.15
CA LYS A 89 21.85 22.72 -2.30
C LYS A 89 20.35 22.55 -2.46
N ARG A 90 19.63 22.54 -1.33
CA ARG A 90 18.16 22.46 -1.30
C ARG A 90 17.53 23.76 -1.83
N ILE A 91 16.32 23.67 -2.36
CA ILE A 91 15.45 24.85 -2.48
C ILE A 91 14.57 24.87 -1.25
N THR A 92 14.67 25.93 -0.45
CA THR A 92 13.95 26.05 0.81
C THR A 92 12.78 27.03 0.66
N TYR A 93 11.58 26.55 0.99
CA TYR A 93 10.37 27.36 1.15
C TYR A 93 10.09 27.44 2.65
N GLN A 94 10.13 28.67 3.20
CA GLN A 94 9.93 28.84 4.64
C GLN A 94 9.08 30.06 4.97
N ALA A 95 8.33 29.99 6.08
CA ALA A 95 7.75 31.16 6.69
C ALA A 95 8.86 32.04 7.28
N ALA A 96 8.70 33.35 7.21
CA ALA A 96 9.59 34.26 7.90
C ALA A 96 9.55 34.01 9.42
N PRO A 97 10.67 34.17 10.15
CA PRO A 97 10.70 33.90 11.58
C PRO A 97 9.59 34.64 12.35
N GLY A 98 8.75 33.86 13.06
CA GLY A 98 7.62 34.38 13.83
C GLY A 98 6.39 34.79 13.01
N ALA A 99 6.42 34.66 11.69
CA ALA A 99 5.31 34.98 10.81
C ALA A 99 4.27 33.87 10.74
N LYS A 100 2.99 34.19 10.85
CA LYS A 100 1.88 33.28 10.60
C LYS A 100 1.55 33.27 9.11
N VAL A 101 2.04 32.27 8.41
CA VAL A 101 1.83 32.10 6.96
C VAL A 101 0.85 30.97 6.73
N VAL A 102 -0.29 31.27 6.10
CA VAL A 102 -1.34 30.30 5.79
C VAL A 102 -1.48 30.16 4.29
N ILE A 103 -1.30 28.95 3.77
CA ILE A 103 -1.48 28.64 2.34
C ILE A 103 -2.74 27.80 2.21
N LYS A 104 -3.70 28.25 1.40
CA LYS A 104 -5.03 27.66 1.31
C LYS A 104 -5.34 27.04 -0.04
N GLY A 105 -5.92 25.84 -0.02
CA GLY A 105 -6.54 25.21 -1.19
C GLY A 105 -7.93 25.78 -1.53
N SER A 106 -8.43 26.74 -0.77
CA SER A 106 -9.78 27.31 -0.85
C SER A 106 -9.79 28.76 -1.35
N GLU A 107 -11.00 29.21 -1.76
CA GLU A 107 -11.34 30.60 -2.00
C GLU A 107 -12.43 31.06 -1.04
N GLN A 108 -12.42 32.36 -0.66
CA GLN A 108 -13.47 32.98 0.13
C GLN A 108 -14.65 33.37 -0.76
N ILE A 109 -15.85 33.05 -0.35
CA ILE A 109 -17.09 33.40 -1.06
C ILE A 109 -17.93 34.35 -0.23
N THR A 110 -18.28 35.51 -0.81
CA THR A 110 -19.06 36.58 -0.16
C THR A 110 -20.37 36.92 -0.90
N THR A 111 -20.78 36.04 -1.84
CA THR A 111 -21.95 36.28 -2.71
C THR A 111 -23.05 35.26 -2.48
N TRP A 112 -23.22 34.85 -1.24
CA TRP A 112 -24.27 33.90 -0.85
C TRP A 112 -25.63 34.59 -0.89
N SER A 113 -26.63 33.90 -1.44
CA SER A 113 -28.03 34.34 -1.49
C SER A 113 -28.89 33.45 -0.62
N PRO A 114 -29.78 33.96 0.23
CA PRO A 114 -30.66 33.17 1.08
C PRO A 114 -31.68 32.41 0.24
N VAL A 115 -31.96 31.16 0.67
CA VAL A 115 -32.94 30.27 0.03
C VAL A 115 -34.15 30.05 0.95
N GLU A 116 -33.92 29.38 2.07
CA GLU A 116 -34.92 29.13 3.09
C GLU A 116 -34.26 28.88 4.45
N ASN A 117 -34.91 29.36 5.53
CA ASN A 117 -34.34 29.20 6.88
C ASN A 117 -32.86 29.60 6.93
N ASP A 118 -31.98 28.69 7.42
CA ASP A 118 -30.53 28.88 7.48
C ASP A 118 -29.80 28.44 6.21
N VAL A 119 -30.53 28.05 5.15
CA VAL A 119 -29.93 27.59 3.90
C VAL A 119 -29.69 28.73 2.94
N TRP A 120 -28.47 28.81 2.47
CA TRP A 120 -28.00 29.78 1.48
C TRP A 120 -27.44 29.06 0.26
N LYS A 121 -27.38 29.73 -0.88
CA LYS A 121 -26.75 29.21 -2.10
C LYS A 121 -25.81 30.23 -2.73
N VAL A 122 -24.83 29.70 -3.45
CA VAL A 122 -24.01 30.44 -4.40
C VAL A 122 -23.95 29.65 -5.72
N THR A 123 -23.99 30.37 -6.84
CA THR A 123 -23.79 29.77 -8.17
C THR A 123 -22.53 30.41 -8.79
N LEU A 124 -21.57 29.57 -9.14
CA LEU A 124 -20.29 29.99 -9.71
C LEU A 124 -20.14 29.39 -11.12
N PRO A 125 -19.62 30.16 -12.10
CA PRO A 125 -19.34 29.58 -13.41
C PRO A 125 -18.23 28.52 -13.29
N ASN A 126 -18.30 27.44 -14.08
CA ASN A 126 -17.32 26.35 -13.97
C ASN A 126 -15.88 26.75 -14.25
N ASN A 127 -15.65 27.82 -15.03
CA ASN A 127 -14.32 28.37 -15.26
C ASN A 127 -13.68 29.00 -14.00
N PHE A 128 -14.46 29.27 -12.94
CA PHE A 128 -13.96 29.67 -11.61
C PHE A 128 -13.01 28.61 -11.03
N PHE A 129 -13.26 27.34 -11.30
CA PHE A 129 -12.46 26.22 -10.81
C PHE A 129 -11.27 25.87 -11.73
N GLY A 130 -11.17 26.50 -12.89
CA GLY A 130 -10.14 26.19 -13.87
C GLY A 130 -10.30 24.78 -14.49
N LYS A 131 -9.26 23.96 -14.39
CA LYS A 131 -9.27 22.58 -14.94
C LYS A 131 -9.78 21.53 -13.94
N PHE A 132 -9.93 21.87 -12.68
CA PHE A 132 -10.28 20.95 -11.60
C PHE A 132 -11.44 21.52 -10.78
N ASN A 133 -12.62 20.89 -10.91
CA ASN A 133 -13.79 21.25 -10.12
C ASN A 133 -14.04 20.19 -9.04
N PRO A 134 -13.72 20.43 -7.77
CA PRO A 134 -13.86 19.47 -6.70
C PRO A 134 -15.31 19.06 -6.39
N TYR A 135 -16.29 19.85 -6.84
CA TYR A 135 -17.72 19.53 -6.66
C TYR A 135 -18.27 18.60 -7.73
N ASN A 136 -17.47 18.28 -8.76
CA ASN A 136 -17.73 17.26 -9.77
C ASN A 136 -16.75 16.07 -9.67
N ASP A 137 -15.69 16.23 -8.88
CA ASP A 137 -14.66 15.21 -8.68
C ASP A 137 -15.04 14.32 -7.50
N LEU A 138 -15.10 13.00 -7.75
CA LEU A 138 -15.49 12.02 -6.74
C LEU A 138 -14.28 11.44 -6.03
N VAL A 139 -14.39 11.26 -4.72
CA VAL A 139 -13.44 10.46 -3.94
C VAL A 139 -13.59 8.99 -4.36
N ARG A 140 -12.58 8.40 -4.97
CA ARG A 140 -12.55 7.03 -5.50
C ARG A 140 -11.12 6.53 -5.67
N GLY A 141 -10.96 5.22 -5.71
CA GLY A 141 -9.69 4.53 -5.94
C GLY A 141 -9.70 3.12 -5.37
N ASP A 142 -8.62 2.39 -5.55
CA ASP A 142 -8.48 1.05 -5.00
C ASP A 142 -8.67 1.04 -3.48
N TRP A 143 -9.36 0.02 -2.97
CA TRP A 143 -9.70 -0.17 -1.54
C TRP A 143 -10.50 0.97 -0.90
N TYR A 144 -11.06 1.89 -1.70
CA TYR A 144 -12.01 2.88 -1.22
C TYR A 144 -13.38 2.24 -1.02
N GLU A 145 -14.04 2.55 0.08
CA GLU A 145 -15.37 2.06 0.42
C GLU A 145 -16.27 3.22 0.85
N ALA A 146 -17.45 3.28 0.26
CA ALA A 146 -18.47 4.23 0.66
C ALA A 146 -19.87 3.70 0.33
N LYS A 147 -20.86 4.11 1.12
CA LYS A 147 -22.25 3.78 0.85
C LYS A 147 -22.93 4.77 -0.09
N ARG A 148 -22.29 5.90 -0.36
CA ARG A 148 -22.74 6.94 -1.27
C ARG A 148 -21.55 7.65 -1.90
N PRO A 149 -21.75 8.40 -3.01
CA PRO A 149 -20.70 9.26 -3.53
C PRO A 149 -20.32 10.34 -2.52
N TYR A 150 -19.02 10.63 -2.46
CA TYR A 150 -18.47 11.79 -1.80
C TYR A 150 -17.62 12.56 -2.80
N HIS A 151 -17.70 13.88 -2.76
CA HIS A 151 -16.88 14.73 -3.60
C HIS A 151 -15.60 15.16 -2.88
N THR A 152 -14.57 15.52 -3.64
CA THR A 152 -13.37 16.13 -3.07
C THR A 152 -13.63 17.56 -2.62
N GLY A 153 -14.78 18.13 -3.02
CA GLY A 153 -15.30 19.41 -2.58
C GLY A 153 -15.62 19.51 -1.09
N ALA A 154 -15.50 20.69 -0.53
CA ALA A 154 -15.90 20.99 0.85
C ALA A 154 -16.23 22.49 1.04
N VAL A 155 -17.12 22.77 2.00
CA VAL A 155 -17.50 24.13 2.44
C VAL A 155 -17.05 24.32 3.86
N TYR A 156 -16.48 25.47 4.17
CA TYR A 156 -15.94 25.83 5.49
C TYR A 156 -16.59 27.12 6.00
N LEU A 157 -16.99 27.12 7.27
CA LEU A 157 -17.45 28.29 8.01
C LEU A 157 -16.44 28.58 9.13
N ASN A 158 -15.80 29.76 9.11
CA ASN A 158 -14.82 30.18 10.11
C ASN A 158 -13.70 29.12 10.34
N GLY A 159 -13.25 28.48 9.25
CA GLY A 159 -12.20 27.46 9.27
C GLY A 159 -12.67 26.03 9.60
N HIS A 160 -13.94 25.82 9.93
CA HIS A 160 -14.52 24.50 10.20
C HIS A 160 -15.32 24.00 9.01
N TRP A 161 -15.11 22.77 8.58
CA TRP A 161 -15.86 22.20 7.46
C TRP A 161 -17.26 21.74 7.82
N LEU A 162 -18.17 21.92 6.85
CA LEU A 162 -19.53 21.41 6.91
C LEU A 162 -19.55 19.95 6.38
N LYS A 163 -20.53 19.17 6.77
CA LYS A 163 -20.74 17.82 6.24
C LYS A 163 -21.40 17.87 4.87
N GLU A 164 -21.00 16.99 3.97
CA GLU A 164 -21.68 16.84 2.68
C GLU A 164 -23.00 16.07 2.85
N ALA A 165 -24.08 16.61 2.32
CA ALA A 165 -25.37 15.93 2.25
C ALA A 165 -25.42 15.06 0.99
N ALA A 166 -26.05 13.87 1.07
CA ALA A 166 -26.16 12.98 -0.08
C ALA A 166 -27.18 13.49 -1.12
N ARG A 167 -28.14 14.30 -0.69
CA ARG A 167 -29.24 14.83 -1.51
C ARG A 167 -29.62 16.24 -1.12
N LYS A 168 -30.04 17.04 -2.09
CA LYS A 168 -30.55 18.40 -1.90
C LYS A 168 -31.72 18.47 -0.93
N SER A 169 -32.63 17.49 -1.00
CA SER A 169 -33.79 17.38 -0.10
C SER A 169 -33.45 17.20 1.38
N GLN A 170 -32.24 16.87 1.72
CA GLN A 170 -31.79 16.77 3.12
C GLN A 170 -31.53 18.16 3.73
N ILE A 171 -31.22 19.14 2.91
CA ILE A 171 -30.95 20.51 3.38
C ILE A 171 -32.09 21.49 3.05
N LEU A 172 -32.90 21.22 2.03
CA LEU A 172 -34.03 22.06 1.59
C LEU A 172 -35.36 21.40 1.92
N LYS A 173 -36.16 22.01 2.80
CA LYS A 173 -37.51 21.56 3.09
C LYS A 173 -38.48 21.78 1.91
N SER A 174 -38.30 22.88 1.17
CA SER A 174 -39.09 23.19 -0.05
C SER A 174 -38.86 22.21 -1.20
N ALA A 175 -37.77 21.44 -1.17
CA ALA A 175 -37.55 20.36 -2.15
C ALA A 175 -38.38 19.11 -1.90
N THR A 176 -39.17 19.07 -0.79
CA THR A 176 -40.09 17.98 -0.46
C THR A 176 -41.56 18.31 -0.83
N GLY A 177 -41.85 19.40 -1.55
CA GLY A 177 -43.19 19.76 -2.00
C GLY A 177 -43.68 18.90 -3.19
N GLU A 178 -45.03 18.86 -3.39
CA GLU A 178 -45.74 17.98 -4.36
C GLU A 178 -45.21 17.98 -5.82
N GLY A 179 -44.34 18.90 -6.19
CA GLY A 179 -43.67 18.92 -7.51
C GLY A 179 -42.39 18.11 -7.61
N ALA A 180 -41.75 17.79 -6.49
CA ALA A 180 -40.51 16.97 -6.43
C ALA A 180 -40.82 15.46 -6.35
N GLU A 181 -42.08 15.09 -6.00
CA GLU A 181 -42.51 13.69 -5.86
C GLU A 181 -42.63 12.90 -7.17
N ASN A 182 -42.59 13.54 -8.34
CA ASN A 182 -42.73 12.85 -9.62
C ASN A 182 -41.46 12.22 -10.21
N SER A 183 -40.31 12.40 -9.60
CA SER A 183 -39.10 11.65 -10.00
C SER A 183 -38.52 10.84 -8.82
N ARG A 184 -39.04 9.61 -8.68
CA ARG A 184 -38.41 8.63 -7.77
C ARG A 184 -36.91 8.53 -8.12
N PRO A 185 -35.99 8.62 -7.13
CA PRO A 185 -34.59 8.59 -7.42
C PRO A 185 -34.14 7.27 -8.06
N GLU A 186 -33.34 7.34 -9.08
CA GLU A 186 -32.66 6.17 -9.65
C GLU A 186 -31.64 5.67 -8.61
N LEU A 187 -31.66 4.37 -8.32
CA LEU A 187 -30.87 3.75 -7.28
C LEU A 187 -29.72 2.93 -7.82
N MET A 188 -30.01 2.05 -8.80
CA MET A 188 -29.03 1.10 -9.29
C MET A 188 -29.40 0.45 -10.62
N ASN A 189 -28.41 -0.16 -11.27
CA ASN A 189 -28.59 -1.15 -12.32
C ASN A 189 -28.32 -2.54 -11.75
N LEU A 190 -28.99 -3.54 -12.32
CA LEU A 190 -28.87 -4.95 -11.91
C LEU A 190 -28.46 -5.81 -13.12
N ARG A 191 -27.44 -6.65 -12.94
CA ARG A 191 -26.93 -7.55 -13.96
C ARG A 191 -27.39 -9.00 -13.76
N GLN A 192 -27.26 -9.53 -12.54
CA GLN A 192 -27.38 -10.96 -12.26
C GLN A 192 -27.79 -11.21 -10.81
N LEU A 193 -28.48 -12.33 -10.60
CA LEU A 193 -28.80 -12.91 -9.29
C LEU A 193 -28.16 -14.29 -9.18
N VAL A 194 -27.69 -14.66 -7.99
CA VAL A 194 -27.10 -15.98 -7.69
C VAL A 194 -27.66 -16.46 -6.35
N GLY A 195 -28.44 -17.54 -6.39
CA GLY A 195 -28.81 -18.28 -5.19
C GLY A 195 -27.66 -19.22 -4.83
N ASN A 196 -27.07 -19.05 -3.63
CA ASN A 196 -25.83 -19.72 -3.23
C ASN A 196 -26.10 -21.12 -2.61
N GLY A 197 -27.04 -21.87 -3.14
CA GLY A 197 -27.24 -23.29 -2.81
C GLY A 197 -26.34 -24.22 -3.63
N LYS A 198 -26.17 -25.47 -3.19
CA LYS A 198 -25.44 -26.47 -3.98
C LYS A 198 -26.15 -26.65 -5.34
N ASP A 199 -25.40 -26.53 -6.44
CA ASP A 199 -25.88 -26.62 -7.82
C ASP A 199 -26.85 -25.46 -8.25
N GLY A 200 -26.94 -24.36 -7.47
CA GLY A 200 -27.69 -23.15 -7.85
C GLY A 200 -27.11 -22.51 -9.11
N GLN A 201 -27.98 -22.03 -10.00
CA GLN A 201 -27.57 -21.42 -11.27
C GLN A 201 -27.74 -19.90 -11.24
N PRO A 202 -26.76 -19.13 -11.77
CA PRO A 202 -26.92 -17.69 -11.94
C PRO A 202 -28.06 -17.35 -12.90
N LEU A 203 -28.83 -16.33 -12.58
CA LEU A 203 -29.92 -15.82 -13.42
C LEU A 203 -29.60 -14.36 -13.82
N LEU A 204 -29.60 -14.07 -15.13
CA LEU A 204 -29.45 -12.71 -15.62
C LEU A 204 -30.66 -11.86 -15.20
N ALA A 205 -30.43 -10.61 -14.77
CA ALA A 205 -31.48 -9.70 -14.35
C ALA A 205 -32.50 -9.39 -15.46
N SER A 206 -32.08 -9.45 -16.72
CA SER A 206 -32.95 -9.29 -17.91
C SER A 206 -33.98 -10.43 -18.08
N LYS A 207 -33.90 -11.50 -17.28
CA LYS A 207 -34.87 -12.62 -17.27
C LYS A 207 -35.98 -12.45 -16.23
N TYR A 208 -36.20 -11.20 -15.76
CA TYR A 208 -37.36 -10.91 -14.89
C TYR A 208 -38.68 -11.27 -15.55
N GLN A 209 -39.65 -11.70 -14.76
CA GLN A 209 -41.00 -12.05 -15.23
C GLN A 209 -41.92 -10.85 -15.31
N THR A 210 -41.90 -10.01 -14.29
CA THR A 210 -42.68 -8.77 -14.21
C THR A 210 -41.82 -7.64 -13.63
N ALA A 211 -42.10 -6.43 -14.07
CA ALA A 211 -41.55 -5.19 -13.55
C ALA A 211 -42.66 -4.18 -13.26
N SER A 212 -42.51 -3.41 -12.18
CA SER A 212 -43.45 -2.33 -11.86
C SER A 212 -43.27 -1.08 -12.73
N ASP A 213 -42.09 -0.90 -13.31
CA ASP A 213 -41.69 0.28 -14.08
C ASP A 213 -41.20 -0.08 -15.47
N PRO A 214 -41.27 0.84 -16.45
CA PRO A 214 -40.53 0.72 -17.71
C PRO A 214 -39.03 0.70 -17.42
N LEU A 215 -38.33 -0.39 -17.81
CA LEU A 215 -36.93 -0.57 -17.54
C LEU A 215 -36.09 -0.34 -18.76
N GLN A 216 -34.86 0.12 -18.57
CA GLN A 216 -33.86 0.24 -19.60
C GLN A 216 -32.93 -0.98 -19.56
N THR A 217 -32.78 -1.63 -20.71
CA THR A 217 -31.85 -2.76 -20.86
C THR A 217 -30.59 -2.28 -21.60
N THR A 218 -29.43 -2.58 -21.07
CA THR A 218 -28.14 -2.21 -21.67
C THR A 218 -27.31 -3.45 -21.94
N ASN A 219 -26.79 -3.59 -23.16
CA ASN A 219 -25.84 -4.64 -23.53
C ASN A 219 -24.47 -4.27 -23.00
N LEU A 220 -23.82 -5.21 -22.35
CA LEU A 220 -22.48 -5.06 -21.78
C LEU A 220 -21.41 -5.59 -22.76
N PRO A 221 -20.13 -5.16 -22.62
CA PRO A 221 -19.05 -5.59 -23.51
C PRO A 221 -18.80 -7.11 -23.55
N ASP A 222 -19.17 -7.82 -22.49
CA ASP A 222 -19.06 -9.28 -22.38
C ASP A 222 -20.25 -10.05 -22.99
N GLY A 223 -21.16 -9.35 -23.66
CA GLY A 223 -22.34 -9.93 -24.28
C GLY A 223 -23.52 -10.17 -23.33
N SER A 224 -23.39 -9.92 -22.03
CA SER A 224 -24.47 -9.97 -21.06
C SER A 224 -25.34 -8.70 -21.11
N THR A 225 -26.53 -8.73 -20.49
CA THR A 225 -27.42 -7.58 -20.40
C THR A 225 -27.66 -7.20 -18.94
N SER A 226 -27.70 -5.90 -18.68
CA SER A 226 -28.15 -5.36 -17.42
C SER A 226 -29.53 -4.70 -17.54
N VAL A 227 -30.23 -4.63 -16.41
CA VAL A 227 -31.50 -3.89 -16.26
C VAL A 227 -31.19 -2.62 -15.48
N GLY A 228 -31.53 -1.48 -16.05
CA GLY A 228 -31.17 -0.17 -15.49
C GLY A 228 -32.34 0.68 -15.10
N LYS A 229 -32.00 1.80 -14.45
CA LYS A 229 -32.93 2.81 -13.95
C LYS A 229 -33.92 2.29 -12.91
N LEU A 230 -33.47 1.34 -12.07
CA LEU A 230 -34.22 0.88 -10.93
C LEU A 230 -34.36 2.01 -9.91
N LYS A 231 -35.60 2.35 -9.57
CA LYS A 231 -35.94 3.51 -8.74
C LYS A 231 -36.45 3.08 -7.37
N ASP A 232 -36.55 4.04 -6.47
CA ASP A 232 -37.25 3.83 -5.20
C ASP A 232 -38.69 3.33 -5.44
N GLY A 233 -39.03 2.18 -4.84
CA GLY A 233 -40.29 1.49 -5.03
C GLY A 233 -40.37 0.63 -6.30
N SER A 234 -39.35 0.51 -7.12
CA SER A 234 -39.34 -0.46 -8.23
C SER A 234 -39.43 -1.88 -7.72
N VAL A 235 -40.14 -2.74 -8.47
CA VAL A 235 -40.29 -4.16 -8.16
C VAL A 235 -39.94 -5.01 -9.38
N LEU A 236 -39.08 -6.01 -9.19
CA LEU A 236 -38.79 -7.05 -10.18
C LEU A 236 -39.16 -8.42 -9.62
N SER A 237 -39.93 -9.22 -10.35
CA SER A 237 -40.20 -10.61 -10.00
C SER A 237 -39.39 -11.59 -10.82
N PHE A 238 -38.88 -12.61 -10.14
CA PHE A 238 -38.02 -13.65 -10.72
C PHE A 238 -38.54 -15.04 -10.32
N GLU A 239 -38.45 -15.99 -11.23
CA GLU A 239 -38.44 -17.41 -10.91
C GLU A 239 -37.05 -17.95 -11.18
N MET A 240 -36.36 -18.37 -10.12
CA MET A 240 -34.97 -18.82 -10.20
C MET A 240 -34.77 -20.13 -9.46
N ASP A 241 -33.79 -20.90 -9.89
CA ASP A 241 -33.35 -22.12 -9.23
C ASP A 241 -32.27 -21.81 -8.21
N PHE A 242 -32.58 -22.01 -6.97
CA PHE A 242 -31.69 -21.77 -5.84
C PHE A 242 -30.69 -22.92 -5.58
N GLY A 243 -30.81 -24.06 -6.29
CA GLY A 243 -30.07 -25.26 -5.95
C GLY A 243 -30.58 -25.93 -4.68
N VAL A 244 -29.69 -26.49 -3.86
CA VAL A 244 -30.04 -27.17 -2.60
C VAL A 244 -29.60 -26.33 -1.41
N ASP A 245 -30.53 -26.00 -0.50
CA ASP A 245 -30.32 -25.32 0.78
C ASP A 245 -29.55 -23.98 0.64
N ALA A 246 -30.00 -23.10 -0.28
CA ALA A 246 -29.48 -21.77 -0.42
C ALA A 246 -29.82 -20.92 0.80
N LYS A 247 -28.82 -20.51 1.57
CA LYS A 247 -28.95 -19.67 2.78
C LYS A 247 -28.73 -18.18 2.52
N ASN A 248 -28.31 -17.82 1.31
CA ASN A 248 -28.13 -16.45 0.91
C ASN A 248 -28.42 -16.24 -0.58
N LEU A 249 -28.68 -14.99 -0.93
CA LEU A 249 -28.83 -14.51 -2.30
C LEU A 249 -27.80 -13.42 -2.55
N THR A 250 -27.05 -13.53 -3.64
CA THR A 250 -26.14 -12.51 -4.14
C THR A 250 -26.76 -11.85 -5.37
N ILE A 251 -26.68 -10.52 -5.47
CA ILE A 251 -26.97 -9.78 -6.68
C ILE A 251 -25.71 -9.08 -7.18
N HIS A 252 -25.55 -8.96 -8.48
CA HIS A 252 -24.54 -8.10 -9.08
C HIS A 252 -25.20 -6.80 -9.50
N ALA A 253 -24.91 -5.72 -8.76
CA ALA A 253 -25.51 -4.41 -8.95
C ALA A 253 -24.44 -3.33 -9.16
N ALA A 254 -24.83 -2.23 -9.83
CA ALA A 254 -24.00 -1.07 -10.07
C ALA A 254 -24.76 0.21 -9.71
N SER A 255 -24.15 1.10 -8.92
CA SER A 255 -24.74 2.35 -8.47
C SER A 255 -23.71 3.46 -8.35
N PRO A 256 -23.70 4.48 -9.22
CA PRO A 256 -22.87 5.68 -9.06
C PRO A 256 -23.51 6.72 -8.13
N VAL A 257 -24.65 6.37 -7.50
CA VAL A 257 -25.35 7.17 -6.48
C VAL A 257 -25.28 6.46 -5.12
N ASP A 258 -26.04 6.90 -4.13
CA ASP A 258 -26.00 6.34 -2.77
C ASP A 258 -26.60 4.92 -2.65
N GLY A 259 -26.82 4.23 -3.78
CA GLY A 259 -27.37 2.88 -3.82
C GLY A 259 -28.76 2.78 -3.20
N GLY A 260 -29.00 1.74 -2.41
CA GLY A 260 -30.28 1.51 -1.76
C GLY A 260 -30.37 0.15 -1.10
N LEU A 261 -31.53 -0.15 -0.57
CA LEU A 261 -31.87 -1.44 -0.01
C LEU A 261 -32.69 -2.24 -1.03
N VAL A 262 -32.39 -3.53 -1.17
CA VAL A 262 -33.15 -4.46 -2.01
C VAL A 262 -33.76 -5.51 -1.10
N GLU A 263 -35.07 -5.39 -0.84
CA GLU A 263 -35.81 -6.41 -0.09
C GLU A 263 -36.05 -7.62 -0.99
N ILE A 264 -35.74 -8.80 -0.48
CA ILE A 264 -36.01 -10.09 -1.11
C ILE A 264 -37.30 -10.60 -0.47
N ARG A 265 -38.37 -10.74 -1.27
CA ARG A 265 -39.69 -11.18 -0.79
C ARG A 265 -40.12 -12.47 -1.47
N LYS A 266 -40.80 -13.34 -0.74
CA LYS A 266 -41.33 -14.62 -1.23
C LYS A 266 -42.54 -14.39 -2.14
N GLY A 267 -42.49 -14.93 -3.35
CA GLY A 267 -43.55 -14.84 -4.30
C GLY A 267 -43.69 -13.47 -4.98
N ASP A 268 -44.25 -12.48 -4.32
CA ASP A 268 -44.48 -11.14 -4.85
C ASP A 268 -44.05 -10.02 -3.88
N ALA A 269 -44.28 -8.75 -4.26
CA ALA A 269 -43.84 -7.60 -3.45
C ALA A 269 -44.53 -7.50 -2.08
N GLY A 270 -45.73 -8.09 -1.91
CA GLY A 270 -46.44 -8.18 -0.62
C GLY A 270 -46.09 -9.41 0.21
N GLY A 271 -45.27 -10.31 -0.33
CA GLY A 271 -44.88 -11.54 0.33
C GLY A 271 -43.96 -11.36 1.53
N GLU A 272 -43.70 -12.47 2.22
CA GLU A 272 -42.80 -12.51 3.38
C GLU A 272 -41.41 -11.99 3.02
N LEU A 273 -40.83 -11.18 3.91
CA LEU A 273 -39.44 -10.67 3.76
C LEU A 273 -38.43 -11.78 4.10
N LEU A 274 -37.72 -12.23 3.10
CA LEU A 274 -36.68 -13.27 3.24
C LEU A 274 -35.33 -12.68 3.60
N GLY A 275 -35.06 -11.45 3.20
CA GLY A 275 -33.76 -10.79 3.47
C GLY A 275 -33.71 -9.39 2.87
N THR A 276 -32.65 -8.63 3.21
CA THR A 276 -32.42 -7.30 2.65
C THR A 276 -30.95 -7.16 2.26
N ILE A 277 -30.70 -6.84 0.98
CA ILE A 277 -29.37 -6.54 0.46
C ILE A 277 -29.13 -5.05 0.55
N ASP A 278 -28.01 -4.63 1.13
CA ASP A 278 -27.57 -3.25 1.18
C ASP A 278 -26.58 -2.99 0.05
N VAL A 279 -27.02 -2.32 -1.04
CA VAL A 279 -26.21 -1.99 -2.21
C VAL A 279 -25.55 -0.63 -2.01
N GLY A 280 -24.22 -0.61 -1.96
CA GLY A 280 -23.44 0.61 -1.82
C GLY A 280 -23.11 1.30 -3.15
N PHE A 281 -22.27 2.31 -3.06
CA PHE A 281 -21.68 3.04 -4.19
C PHE A 281 -20.67 2.18 -4.96
N THR A 282 -20.76 2.15 -6.30
CA THR A 282 -19.86 1.38 -7.17
C THR A 282 -19.15 2.22 -8.26
N ALA A 283 -19.13 3.52 -8.12
CA ALA A 283 -18.53 4.52 -9.01
C ALA A 283 -19.25 4.75 -10.35
N GLU A 284 -19.71 3.71 -11.06
CA GLU A 284 -20.32 3.84 -12.39
C GLU A 284 -21.56 2.94 -12.57
N TRP A 285 -22.48 3.30 -13.48
CA TRP A 285 -23.67 2.50 -13.84
C TRP A 285 -23.36 1.12 -14.44
N THR A 286 -22.11 0.89 -14.81
CA THR A 286 -21.61 -0.36 -15.41
C THR A 286 -20.59 -1.09 -14.54
N SER A 287 -20.23 -0.53 -13.40
CA SER A 287 -19.30 -1.14 -12.43
C SER A 287 -20.05 -2.09 -11.49
N PHE A 288 -20.36 -3.30 -11.96
CA PHE A 288 -21.15 -4.28 -11.21
C PHE A 288 -20.31 -4.98 -10.14
N GLN A 289 -20.75 -4.87 -8.88
CA GLN A 289 -20.17 -5.54 -7.72
C GLN A 289 -21.16 -6.53 -7.11
N PRO A 290 -20.68 -7.61 -6.46
CA PRO A 290 -21.53 -8.54 -5.74
C PRO A 290 -21.98 -7.96 -4.39
N PHE A 291 -23.27 -8.00 -4.12
CA PHE A 291 -23.89 -7.68 -2.83
C PHE A 291 -24.77 -8.84 -2.37
N GLN A 292 -24.74 -9.17 -1.08
CA GLN A 292 -25.36 -10.39 -0.58
C GLN A 292 -26.19 -10.13 0.68
N ALA A 293 -27.27 -10.92 0.84
CA ALA A 293 -27.98 -11.04 2.10
C ALA A 293 -28.19 -12.50 2.50
N ASN A 294 -28.17 -12.76 3.79
CA ASN A 294 -28.66 -14.03 4.34
C ASN A 294 -30.20 -14.08 4.22
N LEU A 295 -30.72 -15.25 3.89
CA LEU A 295 -32.15 -15.52 3.84
C LEU A 295 -32.64 -15.98 5.22
N SER A 296 -33.82 -15.54 5.64
CA SER A 296 -34.48 -15.94 6.90
C SER A 296 -34.86 -17.42 6.93
N GLU A 297 -35.02 -18.02 5.74
CA GLU A 297 -35.21 -19.47 5.54
C GLU A 297 -34.35 -19.95 4.36
N GLY A 298 -33.94 -21.21 4.39
CA GLY A 298 -33.24 -21.84 3.27
C GLY A 298 -34.18 -22.12 2.11
N LEU A 299 -33.77 -21.73 0.89
CA LEU A 299 -34.53 -22.01 -0.32
C LEU A 299 -33.93 -23.16 -1.10
N SER A 300 -34.76 -24.02 -1.69
CA SER A 300 -34.28 -25.13 -2.52
C SER A 300 -35.14 -25.26 -3.79
N GLY A 301 -34.43 -25.56 -4.92
CA GLY A 301 -35.07 -25.70 -6.21
C GLY A 301 -35.63 -24.37 -6.74
N LYS A 302 -36.67 -24.47 -7.61
CA LYS A 302 -37.31 -23.30 -8.23
C LYS A 302 -38.22 -22.58 -7.28
N ASN A 303 -37.91 -21.30 -7.03
CA ASN A 303 -38.74 -20.42 -6.21
C ASN A 303 -39.03 -19.10 -6.95
N LYS A 304 -40.20 -18.56 -6.70
CA LYS A 304 -40.58 -17.22 -7.13
C LYS A 304 -40.25 -16.24 -6.03
N ILE A 305 -39.50 -15.18 -6.37
CA ILE A 305 -39.17 -14.08 -5.48
C ILE A 305 -39.45 -12.74 -6.15
N ALA A 306 -39.68 -11.72 -5.31
CA ALA A 306 -39.71 -10.33 -5.74
C ALA A 306 -38.58 -9.55 -5.09
N LEU A 307 -37.87 -8.74 -5.87
CA LEU A 307 -36.94 -7.74 -5.40
C LEU A 307 -37.63 -6.39 -5.37
N VAL A 308 -37.69 -5.78 -4.18
CA VAL A 308 -38.28 -4.45 -3.99
C VAL A 308 -37.14 -3.47 -3.68
N PHE A 309 -36.96 -2.50 -4.54
CA PHE A 309 -35.88 -1.52 -4.44
C PHE A 309 -36.32 -0.34 -3.62
N LYS A 310 -35.53 0.05 -2.62
CA LYS A 310 -35.85 1.14 -1.70
C LYS A 310 -34.64 2.07 -1.52
N ALA A 311 -34.92 3.38 -1.55
CA ALA A 311 -33.94 4.36 -1.13
C ALA A 311 -33.59 4.16 0.35
N ARG A 312 -32.33 4.36 0.74
CA ARG A 312 -31.96 4.29 2.14
C ARG A 312 -32.70 5.35 2.95
N PRO A 313 -33.31 4.99 4.09
CA PRO A 313 -33.73 5.99 5.05
C PRO A 313 -32.47 6.65 5.62
N GLN A 314 -32.24 7.90 5.25
CA GLN A 314 -31.14 8.68 5.80
C GLN A 314 -31.63 9.49 6.99
N LYS A 315 -31.15 9.13 8.18
CA LYS A 315 -31.19 10.04 9.33
C LYS A 315 -29.95 10.94 9.24
N LEU A 316 -30.17 12.24 8.94
CA LEU A 316 -29.18 13.26 9.30
C LEU A 316 -29.00 13.19 10.82
N GLN A 317 -27.76 13.31 11.30
CA GLN A 317 -27.55 13.53 12.73
C GLN A 317 -28.19 14.88 13.08
N ASP A 318 -29.33 14.86 13.76
CA ASP A 318 -30.04 16.04 14.23
C ASP A 318 -29.38 16.61 15.50
N ASP A 319 -28.08 16.83 15.51
CA ASP A 319 -27.53 17.72 16.50
C ASP A 319 -27.62 19.18 16.01
N ALA A 320 -27.95 20.09 16.92
CA ALA A 320 -28.17 21.49 16.61
C ALA A 320 -26.92 22.20 16.03
N GLN A 321 -25.76 21.55 16.06
CA GLN A 321 -24.47 22.10 15.62
C GLN A 321 -24.02 21.60 14.24
N THR A 322 -24.45 20.45 13.78
CA THR A 322 -24.06 19.90 12.48
C THR A 322 -24.72 20.69 11.34
N ALA A 323 -23.91 21.28 10.49
CA ALA A 323 -24.33 21.98 9.27
C ALA A 323 -23.91 21.20 8.03
N TYR A 324 -24.75 21.25 7.00
CA TYR A 324 -24.57 20.46 5.78
C TYR A 324 -24.44 21.37 4.56
N TRP A 325 -23.76 20.84 3.53
CA TRP A 325 -23.72 21.42 2.19
C TRP A 325 -24.09 20.37 1.14
N PHE A 326 -24.50 20.84 -0.05
CA PHE A 326 -24.76 20.01 -1.23
C PHE A 326 -24.42 20.83 -2.47
N ALA A 327 -23.95 20.18 -3.53
CA ALA A 327 -23.68 20.86 -4.79
C ALA A 327 -24.30 20.16 -5.98
N GLU A 328 -24.63 20.95 -7.00
CA GLU A 328 -25.01 20.47 -8.33
C GLU A 328 -24.07 21.15 -9.35
N VAL A 329 -23.53 20.36 -10.26
CA VAL A 329 -22.67 20.84 -11.34
C VAL A 329 -23.35 20.53 -12.67
N ASP A 330 -23.63 21.58 -13.45
CA ASP A 330 -24.10 21.46 -14.82
C ASP A 330 -22.98 21.84 -15.83
N GLN A 331 -23.33 22.00 -17.11
CA GLN A 331 -22.34 22.31 -18.14
C GLN A 331 -21.67 23.68 -17.99
N GLU A 332 -22.34 24.65 -17.37
CA GLU A 332 -21.92 26.03 -17.28
C GLU A 332 -21.55 26.46 -15.88
N SER A 333 -22.19 25.88 -14.88
CA SER A 333 -22.12 26.37 -13.51
C SER A 333 -22.08 25.26 -12.44
N THR A 334 -21.57 25.66 -11.28
CA THR A 334 -21.61 24.90 -10.04
C THR A 334 -22.43 25.69 -9.03
N THR A 335 -23.54 25.08 -8.57
CA THR A 335 -24.37 25.67 -7.52
C THR A 335 -24.16 24.90 -6.22
N ILE A 336 -23.80 25.62 -5.17
CA ILE A 336 -23.56 25.07 -3.83
C ILE A 336 -24.63 25.62 -2.88
N TRP A 337 -25.34 24.73 -2.20
CA TRP A 337 -26.23 25.04 -1.07
C TRP A 337 -25.53 24.67 0.23
N ALA A 338 -25.62 25.54 1.22
CA ALA A 338 -25.03 25.28 2.53
C ALA A 338 -25.91 25.84 3.67
N GLN A 339 -25.87 25.18 4.81
CA GLN A 339 -26.54 25.64 6.04
C GLN A 339 -25.60 26.47 6.87
N PHE A 340 -25.98 27.73 7.15
CA PHE A 340 -25.24 28.63 8.03
C PHE A 340 -26.11 29.02 9.21
N LYS A 341 -26.16 28.12 10.22
CA LYS A 341 -27.09 28.21 11.34
C LYS A 341 -26.89 29.49 12.14
N GLY A 342 -27.88 30.40 12.06
CA GLY A 342 -27.93 31.62 12.84
C GLY A 342 -26.96 32.74 12.41
N VAL A 343 -26.26 32.61 11.25
CA VAL A 343 -25.31 33.62 10.78
C VAL A 343 -25.54 34.01 9.31
N ASP A 344 -25.17 35.23 8.96
CA ASP A 344 -25.11 35.72 7.56
C ASP A 344 -23.74 35.33 6.96
N PRO A 345 -23.70 34.41 6.00
CA PRO A 345 -22.42 33.91 5.46
C PRO A 345 -21.62 35.00 4.73
N ASN A 346 -22.26 36.07 4.32
CA ASN A 346 -21.55 37.17 3.67
C ASN A 346 -20.79 38.08 4.68
N LYS A 347 -21.05 37.90 5.98
CA LYS A 347 -20.36 38.60 7.06
C LYS A 347 -19.35 37.75 7.78
N GLU A 348 -19.33 36.44 7.47
CA GLU A 348 -18.45 35.44 8.06
C GLU A 348 -17.36 35.03 7.06
N MET A 349 -16.35 34.29 7.54
CA MET A 349 -15.37 33.70 6.66
C MET A 349 -15.91 32.35 6.13
N VAL A 350 -16.59 32.41 4.99
CA VAL A 350 -17.05 31.20 4.29
C VAL A 350 -16.12 30.92 3.12
N GLU A 351 -15.57 29.73 3.09
CA GLU A 351 -14.59 29.28 2.11
C GLU A 351 -15.05 27.98 1.44
N ILE A 352 -14.66 27.80 0.20
CA ILE A 352 -14.82 26.57 -0.56
C ILE A 352 -13.46 26.12 -1.11
N ASN A 353 -13.14 24.83 -1.03
CA ASN A 353 -11.91 24.34 -1.65
C ASN A 353 -12.05 24.31 -3.17
N VAL A 354 -10.94 24.66 -3.86
CA VAL A 354 -10.89 24.74 -5.33
C VAL A 354 -9.60 24.16 -5.90
N ARG A 355 -8.68 23.72 -5.04
CA ARG A 355 -7.37 23.20 -5.45
C ARG A 355 -7.17 21.77 -4.91
N GLN A 356 -6.74 20.88 -5.78
CA GLN A 356 -6.50 19.48 -5.45
C GLN A 356 -5.37 19.30 -4.42
N SER A 357 -4.36 20.15 -4.48
CA SER A 357 -3.23 20.15 -3.56
C SER A 357 -2.78 21.58 -3.28
N ILE A 358 -2.00 21.78 -2.23
CA ILE A 358 -1.43 23.08 -1.87
C ILE A 358 0.03 23.16 -2.31
N PHE A 359 0.80 22.10 -2.05
CA PHE A 359 2.21 22.03 -2.40
C PHE A 359 2.53 20.66 -3.00
N TYR A 360 2.57 20.59 -4.33
CA TYR A 360 2.76 19.33 -5.03
C TYR A 360 3.38 19.54 -6.41
N PRO A 361 4.56 18.96 -6.70
CA PRO A 361 5.16 19.05 -8.03
C PRO A 361 4.40 18.16 -9.02
N GLU A 362 4.10 18.66 -10.20
CA GLU A 362 3.50 17.89 -11.30
C GLU A 362 4.52 16.96 -11.96
N GLU A 363 5.78 17.38 -11.96
CA GLU A 363 6.87 16.59 -12.52
C GLU A 363 7.56 15.76 -11.44
N THR A 364 7.98 14.56 -11.78
CA THR A 364 8.80 13.69 -10.92
C THR A 364 10.24 14.20 -10.81
N GLY A 365 10.98 13.75 -9.80
CA GLY A 365 12.40 14.10 -9.65
C GLY A 365 12.67 15.51 -9.13
N MET A 366 11.68 16.21 -8.57
CA MET A 366 11.85 17.48 -7.87
C MET A 366 12.49 17.21 -6.50
N ASN A 367 13.81 16.94 -6.50
CA ASN A 367 14.54 16.48 -5.33
C ASN A 367 14.94 17.63 -4.39
N TYR A 368 15.30 17.29 -3.15
CA TYR A 368 15.93 18.18 -2.16
C TYR A 368 15.20 19.51 -1.95
N ILE A 369 13.89 19.43 -1.76
CA ILE A 369 13.05 20.57 -1.39
C ILE A 369 12.84 20.58 0.13
N THR A 370 12.90 21.76 0.74
CA THR A 370 12.50 21.99 2.13
C THR A 370 11.22 22.83 2.18
N VAL A 371 10.22 22.38 2.95
CA VAL A 371 8.96 23.12 3.22
C VAL A 371 8.80 23.26 4.72
N LYS A 372 8.83 24.50 5.23
CA LYS A 372 8.96 24.75 6.66
C LYS A 372 8.11 25.89 7.19
N GLY A 373 7.43 25.64 8.33
CA GLY A 373 6.79 26.69 9.14
C GLY A 373 5.47 27.24 8.59
N PHE A 374 4.82 26.54 7.66
CA PHE A 374 3.55 26.95 7.06
C PHE A 374 2.34 26.31 7.76
N THR A 375 1.19 26.97 7.66
CA THR A 375 -0.11 26.33 7.78
C THR A 375 -0.64 26.04 6.38
N LEU A 376 -0.86 24.76 6.07
CA LEU A 376 -1.38 24.25 4.80
C LEU A 376 -2.78 23.67 5.08
N GLU A 377 -3.83 24.26 4.49
CA GLU A 377 -5.20 23.86 4.83
C GLU A 377 -6.18 23.90 3.66
N GLN A 378 -7.23 23.07 3.75
CA GLN A 378 -8.40 23.08 2.87
C GLN A 378 -8.10 22.64 1.43
N ALA A 379 -7.28 21.59 1.27
CA ALA A 379 -7.03 20.97 -0.03
C ALA A 379 -8.15 19.96 -0.40
N ALA A 380 -8.52 19.92 -1.68
CA ALA A 380 -9.46 18.95 -2.25
C ALA A 380 -8.73 17.68 -2.74
N THR A 381 -8.01 17.01 -1.85
CA THR A 381 -7.15 15.87 -2.23
C THR A 381 -7.97 14.64 -2.61
N PRO A 382 -7.52 13.86 -3.63
CA PRO A 382 -8.13 12.58 -3.98
C PRO A 382 -7.79 11.50 -2.96
N TRP A 383 -8.47 10.35 -3.06
CA TRP A 383 -8.05 9.12 -2.38
C TRP A 383 -6.67 8.70 -2.88
N ALA A 384 -5.82 8.28 -1.97
CA ALA A 384 -4.41 7.95 -2.23
C ALA A 384 -4.10 6.47 -1.92
N PRO A 385 -4.53 5.52 -2.77
CA PRO A 385 -4.17 4.11 -2.59
C PRO A 385 -2.70 3.86 -2.98
N PRO A 386 -2.11 2.71 -2.59
CA PRO A 386 -0.72 2.40 -2.93
C PRO A 386 -0.48 2.13 -4.42
N THR A 387 -1.54 1.90 -5.19
CA THR A 387 -1.50 1.58 -6.62
C THR A 387 -1.70 2.77 -7.54
N ALA A 388 -1.96 3.96 -7.00
CA ALA A 388 -2.19 5.17 -7.79
C ALA A 388 -1.28 6.32 -7.37
N GLU A 389 -1.22 7.38 -8.18
CA GLU A 389 -0.55 8.62 -7.81
C GLU A 389 -1.09 9.13 -6.48
N GLN A 390 -0.21 9.36 -5.52
CA GLN A 390 -0.58 9.80 -4.17
C GLN A 390 -0.43 11.31 -4.04
N ILE A 391 -1.55 12.04 -4.18
CA ILE A 391 -1.61 13.50 -4.08
C ILE A 391 -2.17 13.90 -2.72
N GLY A 392 -1.35 14.51 -1.87
CA GLY A 392 -1.73 15.07 -0.57
C GLY A 392 -1.89 16.59 -0.59
N ALA A 393 -2.28 17.19 0.56
CA ALA A 393 -2.18 18.62 0.72
C ALA A 393 -0.75 19.12 0.45
N ILE A 394 0.24 18.32 0.88
CA ILE A 394 1.64 18.38 0.45
C ILE A 394 2.12 17.00 0.06
N GLY A 395 2.88 16.87 -1.04
CA GLY A 395 3.43 15.60 -1.48
C GLY A 395 4.70 15.74 -2.29
N THR A 396 5.45 14.63 -2.37
CA THR A 396 6.81 14.61 -2.93
C THR A 396 6.90 14.16 -4.38
N ASN A 397 5.85 13.51 -4.89
CA ASN A 397 5.74 12.98 -6.26
C ASN A 397 7.02 12.36 -6.82
N TRP A 398 7.34 11.14 -6.40
CA TRP A 398 8.46 10.34 -6.94
C TRP A 398 9.78 11.11 -7.01
N SER A 399 10.22 11.58 -5.87
CA SER A 399 11.44 12.36 -5.71
C SER A 399 12.27 11.86 -4.53
N LYS A 400 13.39 12.53 -4.27
CA LYS A 400 14.33 12.20 -3.21
C LYS A 400 14.56 13.37 -2.24
N GLY A 401 14.72 13.03 -0.97
CA GLY A 401 15.38 13.88 -0.01
C GLY A 401 14.61 15.14 0.38
N TRP A 402 13.27 15.13 0.39
CA TRP A 402 12.50 16.26 0.90
C TRP A 402 12.62 16.39 2.41
N LEU A 403 12.54 17.63 2.89
CA LEU A 403 12.42 17.98 4.30
C LEU A 403 11.12 18.75 4.50
N ILE A 404 10.16 18.12 5.19
CA ILE A 404 8.85 18.71 5.53
C ILE A 404 8.83 18.85 7.04
N GLU A 405 8.98 20.11 7.54
CA GLU A 405 9.18 20.31 8.97
C GLU A 405 8.43 21.52 9.53
N ASP A 406 8.03 21.41 10.79
CA ASP A 406 7.43 22.51 11.57
C ASP A 406 6.16 23.11 10.92
N ASN A 407 5.42 22.34 10.09
CA ASN A 407 4.19 22.80 9.45
C ASN A 407 2.95 22.39 10.24
N THR A 408 1.86 23.13 10.09
CA THR A 408 0.51 22.70 10.44
C THR A 408 -0.22 22.31 9.15
N ILE A 409 -0.72 21.06 9.07
CA ILE A 409 -1.40 20.52 7.87
C ILE A 409 -2.77 20.00 8.31
N ARG A 410 -3.85 20.55 7.72
CA ARG A 410 -5.19 20.25 8.19
C ARG A 410 -6.28 20.45 7.15
N TYR A 411 -7.46 19.88 7.41
CA TYR A 411 -8.66 20.03 6.59
C TYR A 411 -8.42 19.64 5.12
N SER A 412 -7.68 18.59 4.90
CA SER A 412 -7.52 17.95 3.59
C SER A 412 -8.64 16.92 3.38
N THR A 413 -9.29 16.89 2.24
CA THR A 413 -10.40 15.97 1.98
C THR A 413 -9.98 14.52 2.20
N CYS A 414 -8.81 14.09 1.70
CA CYS A 414 -8.23 12.78 1.94
C CYS A 414 -6.92 12.87 2.71
N SER A 415 -5.80 13.14 2.06
CA SER A 415 -4.47 12.95 2.64
C SER A 415 -3.77 14.25 3.01
N GLY A 416 -3.12 14.29 4.17
CA GLY A 416 -2.29 15.42 4.61
C GLY A 416 -0.96 15.47 3.87
N VAL A 417 -0.05 14.56 4.19
CA VAL A 417 1.27 14.41 3.55
C VAL A 417 1.30 13.14 2.72
N THR A 418 1.83 13.20 1.49
CA THR A 418 2.06 12.01 0.68
C THR A 418 3.52 11.85 0.29
N LEU A 419 4.06 10.64 0.48
CA LEU A 419 5.43 10.23 0.15
C LEU A 419 5.38 9.12 -0.90
N GLY A 420 4.47 9.26 -1.87
CA GLY A 420 4.02 8.14 -2.64
C GLY A 420 4.54 8.02 -4.04
N LYS A 421 3.88 7.11 -4.70
CA LYS A 421 4.05 6.66 -6.06
C LYS A 421 3.71 7.80 -7.06
N HIS A 422 4.39 7.80 -8.19
CA HIS A 422 4.04 8.58 -9.39
C HIS A 422 2.78 8.01 -10.07
N GLY A 423 2.13 8.81 -10.90
CA GLY A 423 1.04 8.36 -11.77
C GLY A 423 1.54 7.54 -12.97
N ASP A 424 0.80 6.52 -13.35
CA ASP A 424 1.05 5.72 -14.55
C ASP A 424 -0.24 5.08 -15.11
N GLU A 425 -0.14 4.39 -16.24
CA GLU A 425 -1.26 3.73 -16.93
C GLU A 425 -1.87 2.55 -16.14
N PHE A 426 -1.26 2.15 -15.04
CA PHE A 426 -1.72 1.06 -14.17
C PHE A 426 -2.33 1.58 -12.87
N ASP A 427 -2.56 2.87 -12.74
CA ASP A 427 -3.21 3.44 -11.57
C ASP A 427 -4.59 2.81 -11.32
N ASN A 428 -4.88 2.47 -10.05
CA ASN A 428 -6.14 1.84 -9.64
C ASN A 428 -6.45 0.49 -10.33
N THR A 429 -5.44 -0.36 -10.52
CA THR A 429 -5.62 -1.71 -11.06
C THR A 429 -5.66 -2.81 -10.01
N MET A 430 -5.62 -2.47 -8.71
CA MET A 430 -5.51 -3.39 -7.56
C MET A 430 -4.34 -4.38 -7.66
N ASN A 431 -3.34 -4.10 -8.48
CA ASN A 431 -2.16 -4.94 -8.67
C ASN A 431 -0.90 -4.26 -8.14
N TYR A 432 -0.65 -4.44 -6.85
CA TYR A 432 0.50 -3.81 -6.20
C TYR A 432 1.85 -4.37 -6.68
N ASN A 433 1.92 -5.65 -7.07
CA ASN A 433 3.14 -6.22 -7.65
C ASN A 433 3.54 -5.51 -8.95
N ARG A 434 2.56 -5.13 -9.77
CA ARG A 434 2.81 -4.32 -10.97
C ARG A 434 3.33 -2.93 -10.61
N SER A 435 2.77 -2.29 -9.59
CA SER A 435 3.29 -1.00 -9.07
C SER A 435 4.76 -1.11 -8.64
N ILE A 436 5.16 -2.21 -7.99
CA ILE A 436 6.56 -2.49 -7.63
C ILE A 436 7.43 -2.59 -8.88
N ARG A 437 7.03 -3.39 -9.87
CA ARG A 437 7.79 -3.55 -11.12
C ARG A 437 7.99 -2.21 -11.83
N VAL A 438 6.91 -1.45 -12.05
CA VAL A 438 6.99 -0.14 -12.70
C VAL A 438 7.84 0.83 -11.87
N GLY A 439 7.73 0.80 -10.54
CA GLY A 439 8.59 1.57 -9.65
C GLY A 439 10.08 1.26 -9.84
N LEU A 440 10.44 -0.03 -9.92
CA LEU A 440 11.83 -0.46 -10.18
C LEU A 440 12.32 0.00 -11.56
N GLU A 441 11.49 -0.10 -12.58
CA GLU A 441 11.81 0.40 -13.95
C GLU A 441 11.99 1.92 -13.96
N ARG A 442 11.33 2.65 -13.06
CA ARG A 442 11.44 4.11 -12.90
C ARG A 442 12.42 4.53 -11.80
N GLY A 443 13.34 3.64 -11.44
CA GLY A 443 14.45 3.96 -10.55
C GLY A 443 14.10 3.98 -9.08
N TRP A 444 13.18 3.13 -8.62
CA TRP A 444 12.94 2.94 -7.19
C TRP A 444 14.16 2.31 -6.51
N ASP A 445 15.07 3.14 -6.08
CA ASP A 445 16.28 2.79 -5.35
C ASP A 445 16.71 3.94 -4.41
N ARG A 446 17.62 3.64 -3.47
CA ARG A 446 18.12 4.61 -2.48
C ARG A 446 18.85 5.82 -3.12
N LYS A 447 19.39 5.67 -4.33
CA LYS A 447 20.10 6.75 -5.01
C LYS A 447 19.13 7.79 -5.57
N ASN A 448 17.97 7.35 -6.04
CA ASN A 448 17.06 8.17 -6.83
C ASN A 448 15.80 8.60 -6.09
N ILE A 449 15.23 7.76 -5.20
CA ILE A 449 13.89 7.96 -4.63
C ILE A 449 13.92 7.83 -3.10
N GLY A 450 12.99 8.51 -2.42
CA GLY A 450 12.80 8.38 -0.98
C GLY A 450 13.77 9.21 -0.16
N SER A 451 14.17 8.71 1.01
CA SER A 451 15.04 9.41 1.97
C SER A 451 14.47 10.78 2.40
N HIS A 452 13.16 10.88 2.52
CA HIS A 452 12.49 12.07 2.99
C HIS A 452 12.58 12.19 4.52
N VAL A 453 12.53 13.41 5.02
CA VAL A 453 12.39 13.68 6.45
C VAL A 453 11.10 14.47 6.68
N VAL A 454 10.15 13.86 7.40
CA VAL A 454 8.90 14.50 7.83
C VAL A 454 8.97 14.64 9.33
N ARG A 455 9.18 15.88 9.82
CA ARG A 455 9.42 16.07 11.26
C ARG A 455 8.70 17.27 11.85
N ASN A 456 8.31 17.12 13.12
CA ASN A 456 7.77 18.20 13.93
C ASN A 456 6.50 18.85 13.35
N ASN A 457 5.80 18.20 12.42
CA ASN A 457 4.56 18.73 11.88
C ASN A 457 3.39 18.45 12.83
N HIS A 458 2.35 19.28 12.74
CA HIS A 458 1.05 19.10 13.39
C HIS A 458 0.02 18.81 12.29
N ILE A 459 -0.47 17.56 12.23
CA ILE A 459 -1.32 17.05 11.13
C ILE A 459 -2.64 16.57 11.71
N TYR A 460 -3.75 17.16 11.28
CA TYR A 460 -5.06 16.77 11.80
C TYR A 460 -6.23 17.11 10.87
N ASN A 461 -7.41 16.53 11.15
CA ASN A 461 -8.61 16.70 10.34
C ASN A 461 -8.36 16.41 8.85
N CYS A 462 -7.74 15.27 8.56
CA CYS A 462 -7.63 14.71 7.21
C CYS A 462 -8.57 13.51 7.07
N GLY A 463 -9.24 13.39 5.91
CA GLY A 463 -10.32 12.41 5.74
C GLY A 463 -9.85 10.98 5.56
N GLN A 464 -8.62 10.76 5.05
CA GLN A 464 -8.04 9.42 4.82
C GLN A 464 -6.82 9.18 5.71
N GLY A 465 -5.81 10.00 5.62
CA GLY A 465 -4.56 9.78 6.33
C GLY A 465 -3.77 11.03 6.66
N GLY A 466 -3.02 10.97 7.76
CA GLY A 466 -2.09 12.03 8.13
C GLY A 466 -0.86 12.03 7.23
N ILE A 467 -0.14 10.91 7.18
CA ILE A 467 1.01 10.67 6.30
C ILE A 467 0.78 9.34 5.57
N ILE A 468 0.75 9.39 4.25
CA ILE A 468 0.57 8.21 3.39
C ILE A 468 1.78 8.06 2.49
N GLY A 469 2.27 6.83 2.29
CA GLY A 469 3.38 6.54 1.39
C GLY A 469 3.25 5.20 0.68
N SER A 470 3.68 5.16 -0.58
CA SER A 470 3.83 3.94 -1.34
C SER A 470 5.11 4.01 -2.16
N LEU A 471 6.02 3.05 -1.98
CA LEU A 471 7.35 2.97 -2.60
C LEU A 471 8.22 4.21 -2.35
N GLY A 472 7.76 5.41 -2.68
CA GLY A 472 8.47 6.67 -2.47
C GLY A 472 8.81 6.99 -1.02
N CYS A 473 8.13 6.38 -0.04
CA CYS A 473 8.44 6.54 1.38
C CYS A 473 9.70 5.79 1.83
N SER A 474 10.26 4.87 1.01
CA SER A 474 11.43 4.09 1.39
C SER A 474 12.60 4.95 1.85
N PHE A 475 13.37 4.47 2.81
CA PHE A 475 14.57 5.12 3.37
C PHE A 475 14.28 6.42 4.13
N SER A 476 13.04 6.72 4.45
CA SER A 476 12.60 7.99 5.03
C SER A 476 12.57 7.97 6.55
N THR A 477 12.59 9.17 7.15
CA THR A 477 12.45 9.38 8.59
C THR A 477 11.20 10.20 8.88
N ILE A 478 10.29 9.65 9.69
CA ILE A 478 9.07 10.30 10.15
C ILE A 478 9.19 10.45 11.67
N THR A 479 9.43 11.68 12.16
CA THR A 479 9.80 11.87 13.56
C THR A 479 9.23 13.12 14.20
N GLY A 480 8.82 13.04 15.47
CA GLY A 480 8.38 14.19 16.25
C GLY A 480 7.10 14.85 15.75
N ASN A 481 6.31 14.18 14.90
CA ASN A 481 5.05 14.72 14.43
C ASN A 481 3.94 14.47 15.46
N GLU A 482 3.00 15.40 15.53
CA GLU A 482 1.73 15.25 16.22
C GLU A 482 0.63 15.03 15.18
N ILE A 483 -0.04 13.87 15.23
CA ILE A 483 -1.02 13.44 14.20
C ILE A 483 -2.30 13.01 14.92
N HIS A 484 -3.42 13.65 14.62
CA HIS A 484 -4.67 13.33 15.30
C HIS A 484 -5.92 13.69 14.50
N ASP A 485 -7.06 13.19 14.96
CA ASP A 485 -8.37 13.43 14.37
C ASP A 485 -8.40 13.08 12.86
N ILE A 486 -7.80 11.94 12.53
CA ILE A 486 -7.81 11.41 11.16
C ILE A 486 -9.09 10.59 10.97
N ARG A 487 -9.79 10.82 9.84
CA ARG A 487 -11.06 10.19 9.49
C ARG A 487 -12.20 10.40 10.51
N GLN A 488 -12.22 11.55 11.18
CA GLN A 488 -13.29 11.87 12.16
C GLN A 488 -14.50 12.54 11.50
N HIS A 489 -14.29 13.24 10.38
CA HIS A 489 -15.32 14.05 9.72
C HIS A 489 -16.07 13.27 8.63
N HIS A 490 -15.38 12.49 7.82
CA HIS A 490 -15.97 11.78 6.69
C HIS A 490 -16.51 10.41 7.08
N GLU A 491 -17.62 10.01 6.44
CA GLU A 491 -18.27 8.71 6.65
C GLU A 491 -17.78 7.63 5.67
N TYR A 492 -16.94 7.97 4.70
CA TYR A 492 -16.30 6.99 3.83
C TYR A 492 -15.14 6.31 4.54
N GLY A 493 -14.76 5.15 4.02
CA GLY A 493 -13.67 4.35 4.54
C GLY A 493 -12.99 3.58 3.44
N GLY A 494 -12.34 2.53 3.84
CA GLY A 494 -11.58 1.65 2.98
C GLY A 494 -10.33 1.18 3.69
N CYS A 495 -9.58 0.27 3.09
CA CYS A 495 -8.42 -0.30 3.73
C CYS A 495 -7.23 0.66 3.86
N GLU A 496 -7.28 1.86 3.25
CA GLU A 496 -6.13 2.77 3.17
C GLU A 496 -6.21 3.96 4.15
N THR A 497 -6.69 3.74 5.39
CA THR A 497 -6.90 4.81 6.38
C THR A 497 -6.10 4.62 7.66
N ALA A 498 -5.21 5.57 8.02
CA ALA A 498 -4.48 5.59 9.29
C ALA A 498 -3.87 6.96 9.58
N GLY A 499 -3.36 7.18 10.79
CA GLY A 499 -2.51 8.32 11.11
C GLY A 499 -1.26 8.36 10.23
N ILE A 500 -0.54 7.22 10.16
CA ILE A 500 0.58 6.98 9.24
C ILE A 500 0.33 5.65 8.54
N LYS A 501 0.29 5.63 7.21
CA LYS A 501 0.13 4.41 6.41
C LYS A 501 1.22 4.30 5.34
N LEU A 502 2.02 3.23 5.38
CA LEU A 502 3.12 3.04 4.45
C LEU A 502 3.11 1.65 3.80
N HIS A 503 3.30 1.62 2.48
CA HIS A 503 3.63 0.43 1.71
C HIS A 503 5.07 0.51 1.19
N GLY A 504 5.77 -0.61 1.16
CA GLY A 504 7.18 -0.62 0.75
C GLY A 504 8.09 0.16 1.69
N ALA A 505 7.83 0.05 3.00
CA ALA A 505 8.59 0.73 4.06
C ALA A 505 9.97 0.08 4.24
N VAL A 506 10.86 0.23 3.24
CA VAL A 506 12.23 -0.28 3.30
C VAL A 506 13.09 0.73 4.06
N ASP A 507 13.75 0.28 5.16
CA ASP A 507 14.61 1.11 6.02
C ASP A 507 13.97 2.42 6.48
N VAL A 508 12.69 2.41 6.80
CA VAL A 508 11.96 3.57 7.29
C VAL A 508 12.10 3.68 8.81
N LEU A 509 12.40 4.87 9.30
CA LEU A 509 12.40 5.19 10.72
C LEU A 509 11.14 6.01 11.07
N ILE A 510 10.28 5.46 11.94
CA ILE A 510 9.13 6.15 12.54
C ILE A 510 9.40 6.32 14.03
N SER A 511 9.70 7.53 14.47
CA SER A 511 10.16 7.72 15.84
C SER A 511 9.59 8.95 16.52
N LYS A 512 9.34 8.84 17.81
CA LYS A 512 8.96 9.99 18.65
C LYS A 512 7.76 10.76 18.07
N ASN A 513 6.78 10.05 17.48
CA ASN A 513 5.55 10.67 17.03
C ASN A 513 4.46 10.49 18.10
N HIS A 514 3.53 11.42 18.17
CA HIS A 514 2.34 11.36 18.97
C HIS A 514 1.13 11.21 18.04
N VAL A 515 0.48 10.03 18.07
CA VAL A 515 -0.60 9.69 17.13
C VAL A 515 -1.83 9.27 17.90
N TYR A 516 -2.94 10.02 17.75
CA TYR A 516 -4.13 9.78 18.56
C TYR A 516 -5.44 10.18 17.86
N ARG A 517 -6.55 9.56 18.31
CA ARG A 517 -7.88 9.74 17.74
C ARG A 517 -7.91 9.54 16.20
N CYS A 518 -7.17 8.54 15.72
CA CYS A 518 -7.24 8.08 14.34
C CYS A 518 -8.21 6.91 14.27
N ALA A 519 -9.24 7.04 13.41
CA ALA A 519 -10.30 6.05 13.29
C ALA A 519 -9.99 4.99 12.21
N HIS A 520 -10.79 3.91 12.22
CA HIS A 520 -10.76 2.76 11.34
C HIS A 520 -9.54 1.86 11.61
N TRP A 521 -8.50 1.84 10.78
CA TRP A 521 -7.34 0.95 11.03
C TRP A 521 -6.34 1.52 12.05
N GLY A 522 -6.40 2.81 12.34
CA GLY A 522 -5.81 3.37 13.53
C GLY A 522 -4.58 4.26 13.37
N GLY A 523 -3.62 4.11 14.29
CA GLY A 523 -2.49 5.03 14.45
C GLY A 523 -1.42 4.89 13.37
N ILE A 524 -0.62 3.81 13.43
CA ILE A 524 0.45 3.53 12.47
C ILE A 524 0.20 2.18 11.81
N TRP A 525 0.23 2.14 10.50
CA TRP A 525 0.05 0.93 9.71
C TRP A 525 1.21 0.76 8.71
N ILE A 526 2.02 -0.29 8.93
CA ILE A 526 3.03 -0.73 7.98
C ILE A 526 2.48 -1.92 7.22
N ASP A 527 2.24 -1.68 5.94
CA ASP A 527 1.62 -2.64 5.05
C ASP A 527 2.61 -3.07 3.96
N TRP A 528 2.43 -4.24 3.45
CA TRP A 528 3.19 -4.92 2.41
C TRP A 528 4.64 -4.46 2.22
N MET A 529 5.55 -5.42 2.42
CA MET A 529 6.97 -5.34 2.15
C MET A 529 7.76 -4.35 3.02
N GLY A 530 7.30 -4.09 4.26
CA GLY A 530 8.19 -3.43 5.22
C GLY A 530 9.38 -4.34 5.51
N GLN A 531 10.60 -3.85 5.25
CA GLN A 531 11.84 -4.54 5.55
C GLN A 531 12.90 -3.56 6.05
N GLY A 532 13.52 -3.84 7.19
CA GLY A 532 14.45 -2.92 7.85
C GLY A 532 13.79 -1.73 8.55
N ALA A 533 12.45 -1.69 8.62
CA ALA A 533 11.74 -0.59 9.27
C ALA A 533 11.88 -0.64 10.79
N ARG A 534 11.96 0.55 11.43
CA ARG A 534 12.00 0.70 12.88
C ARG A 534 10.96 1.70 13.37
N LEU A 535 10.16 1.28 14.36
CA LEU A 535 9.17 2.11 15.06
C LEU A 535 9.61 2.26 16.51
N THR A 536 10.03 3.46 16.94
CA THR A 536 10.64 3.64 18.26
C THR A 536 10.24 4.92 18.97
N GLY A 537 9.95 4.82 20.27
CA GLY A 537 9.67 5.98 21.12
C GLY A 537 8.39 6.74 20.74
N ASN A 538 7.42 6.10 20.10
CA ASN A 538 6.15 6.73 19.73
C ASN A 538 5.14 6.62 20.88
N LEU A 539 4.28 7.65 21.03
CA LEU A 539 3.12 7.66 21.93
C LEU A 539 1.84 7.53 21.09
N LEU A 540 1.08 6.46 21.32
CA LEU A 540 -0.17 6.22 20.62
C LEU A 540 -1.32 5.97 21.62
N HIS A 541 -2.47 6.61 21.38
CA HIS A 541 -3.65 6.42 22.23
C HIS A 541 -4.95 6.88 21.57
N GLY A 542 -6.07 6.37 22.04
CA GLY A 542 -7.39 6.76 21.54
C GLY A 542 -7.60 6.44 20.06
N ASN A 543 -6.81 5.55 19.49
CA ASN A 543 -6.94 5.04 18.12
C ASN A 543 -7.82 3.77 18.11
N SER A 544 -8.29 3.36 16.94
CA SER A 544 -8.94 2.05 16.81
C SER A 544 -7.96 0.91 17.11
N ASN A 545 -6.79 0.94 16.47
CA ASN A 545 -5.59 0.19 16.85
C ASN A 545 -4.42 1.18 16.94
N ASP A 546 -3.41 0.90 17.75
CA ASP A 546 -2.20 1.73 17.78
C ASP A 546 -1.26 1.37 16.64
N LEU A 547 -1.01 0.08 16.48
CA LEU A 547 -0.19 -0.44 15.39
C LEU A 547 -0.95 -1.50 14.59
N MET A 548 -0.77 -1.48 13.28
CA MET A 548 -1.06 -2.59 12.40
C MET A 548 0.18 -2.90 11.57
N VAL A 549 0.63 -4.14 11.62
CA VAL A 549 1.72 -4.65 10.79
C VAL A 549 1.17 -5.77 9.91
N GLU A 550 1.17 -5.54 8.58
CA GLU A 550 0.49 -6.41 7.64
C GLU A 550 1.42 -6.84 6.51
N MET A 551 1.46 -8.14 6.25
CA MET A 551 2.15 -8.72 5.11
C MET A 551 3.66 -8.38 5.03
N ASN A 552 4.30 -8.19 6.19
CA ASN A 552 5.75 -8.02 6.29
C ASN A 552 6.41 -9.33 6.75
N HIS A 553 7.66 -9.53 6.44
CA HIS A 553 8.44 -10.69 6.88
C HIS A 553 9.78 -10.27 7.49
N GLY A 554 9.87 -9.02 7.87
CA GLY A 554 10.98 -8.45 8.62
C GLY A 554 12.30 -8.34 7.83
N PRO A 555 13.37 -8.01 8.55
CA PRO A 555 13.34 -7.61 9.94
C PRO A 555 12.57 -6.31 10.17
N MET A 556 11.75 -6.25 11.23
CA MET A 556 11.07 -5.03 11.66
C MET A 556 11.28 -4.85 13.17
N LEU A 557 11.78 -3.71 13.60
CA LEU A 557 12.04 -3.42 15.01
C LEU A 557 11.03 -2.44 15.57
N ILE A 558 10.30 -2.85 16.61
CA ILE A 558 9.27 -2.07 17.30
C ILE A 558 9.71 -1.96 18.75
N ASP A 559 10.29 -0.81 19.13
CA ASP A 559 10.91 -0.68 20.45
C ASP A 559 10.57 0.62 21.16
N ASN A 560 10.54 0.56 22.50
CA ASN A 560 10.33 1.71 23.37
C ASN A 560 9.04 2.52 23.06
N ASN A 561 7.98 1.91 22.53
CA ASN A 561 6.73 2.62 22.26
C ASN A 561 5.76 2.53 23.47
N ILE A 562 4.90 3.53 23.59
CA ILE A 562 3.79 3.58 24.54
C ILE A 562 2.48 3.48 23.75
N LEU A 563 1.81 2.31 23.84
CA LEU A 563 0.63 1.93 23.06
C LEU A 563 -0.55 1.74 24.01
N LEU A 564 -1.49 2.71 24.04
CA LEU A 564 -2.54 2.80 25.07
C LEU A 564 -3.97 2.59 24.54
N SER A 565 -4.16 2.41 23.25
CA SER A 565 -5.50 2.16 22.68
C SER A 565 -5.98 0.73 22.97
N ALA A 566 -7.26 0.54 23.18
CA ALA A 566 -7.85 -0.77 23.46
C ALA A 566 -7.60 -1.81 22.35
N GLY A 567 -7.58 -1.38 21.05
CA GLY A 567 -7.24 -2.25 19.94
C GLY A 567 -5.78 -2.69 19.91
N GLY A 568 -4.88 -1.91 20.51
CA GLY A 568 -3.47 -2.25 20.68
C GLY A 568 -2.74 -2.52 19.37
N VAL A 569 -2.24 -3.74 19.20
CA VAL A 569 -1.48 -4.19 18.03
C VAL A 569 -2.28 -5.23 17.25
N LEU A 570 -2.44 -5.02 15.95
CA LEU A 570 -2.93 -6.01 15.01
C LEU A 570 -1.74 -6.54 14.20
N ASP A 571 -1.40 -7.79 14.43
CA ASP A 571 -0.26 -8.46 13.80
C ASP A 571 -0.73 -9.45 12.72
N ALA A 572 -0.29 -9.22 11.49
CA ALA A 572 -0.50 -10.09 10.34
C ALA A 572 0.82 -10.26 9.56
N SER A 573 1.93 -10.31 10.27
CA SER A 573 3.30 -10.32 9.73
C SER A 573 4.14 -11.40 10.42
N GLY A 574 5.39 -11.49 10.05
CA GLY A 574 6.43 -12.26 10.72
C GLY A 574 7.76 -11.53 10.68
N GLY A 575 8.74 -12.00 11.46
CA GLY A 575 10.05 -11.36 11.53
C GLY A 575 10.05 -10.01 12.24
N GLY A 576 9.04 -9.77 13.08
CA GLY A 576 8.95 -8.61 13.97
C GLY A 576 9.74 -8.82 15.27
N ALA A 577 10.24 -7.73 15.84
CA ALA A 577 10.84 -7.71 17.17
C ALA A 577 10.24 -6.59 18.01
N TYR A 578 9.49 -6.95 19.02
CA TYR A 578 8.84 -6.06 19.99
C TYR A 578 9.69 -5.99 21.25
N VAL A 579 10.31 -4.85 21.52
CA VAL A 579 11.30 -4.71 22.58
C VAL A 579 11.03 -3.49 23.46
N HIS A 580 10.96 -3.67 24.78
CA HIS A 580 10.76 -2.56 25.72
C HIS A 580 9.50 -1.70 25.44
N ASN A 581 8.42 -2.27 24.91
CA ASN A 581 7.18 -1.51 24.71
C ASN A 581 6.27 -1.60 25.95
N LEU A 582 5.43 -0.60 26.14
CA LEU A 582 4.23 -0.65 26.98
C LEU A 582 3.02 -0.85 26.06
N ILE A 583 2.35 -1.98 26.18
CA ILE A 583 1.19 -2.36 25.36
C ILE A 583 -0.01 -2.58 26.27
N SER A 584 -0.88 -1.56 26.37
CA SER A 584 -2.10 -1.60 27.17
C SER A 584 -3.31 -2.17 26.44
N GLY A 585 -3.22 -2.31 25.14
CA GLY A 585 -4.27 -2.87 24.29
C GLY A 585 -4.08 -4.34 23.98
N ALA A 586 -4.93 -4.86 23.08
CA ALA A 586 -4.88 -6.24 22.64
C ALA A 586 -3.67 -6.52 21.73
N MET A 587 -3.14 -7.75 21.81
CA MET A 587 -2.38 -8.36 20.72
C MET A 587 -3.36 -9.19 19.88
N SER A 588 -3.72 -8.69 18.72
CA SER A 588 -4.64 -9.36 17.79
C SER A 588 -3.87 -9.93 16.60
N ILE A 589 -4.20 -11.15 16.20
CA ILE A 589 -3.54 -11.87 15.11
C ILE A 589 -4.55 -12.05 13.97
N TRP A 590 -4.12 -11.74 12.74
CA TRP A 590 -4.92 -11.92 11.54
C TRP A 590 -4.31 -12.98 10.62
N SER A 591 -4.44 -14.25 10.99
CA SER A 591 -3.80 -15.39 10.33
C SER A 591 -4.22 -15.62 8.88
N GLU A 592 -5.37 -15.12 8.44
CA GLU A 592 -5.81 -15.27 7.04
C GLU A 592 -4.90 -14.51 6.06
N LEU A 593 -4.28 -13.42 6.48
CA LEU A 593 -3.37 -12.64 5.65
C LEU A 593 -2.02 -13.34 5.43
N THR A 594 -1.61 -14.20 6.36
CA THR A 594 -0.34 -14.97 6.24
C THR A 594 -0.34 -16.01 5.12
N LYS A 595 -1.48 -16.27 4.51
CA LYS A 595 -1.58 -17.12 3.31
C LYS A 595 -1.18 -16.41 2.02
N ARG A 596 -1.03 -15.08 2.06
CA ARG A 596 -0.62 -14.26 0.92
C ARG A 596 0.90 -14.25 0.78
N GLN A 597 1.36 -13.92 -0.41
CA GLN A 597 2.78 -13.82 -0.72
C GLN A 597 3.20 -12.37 -0.94
N THR A 598 4.41 -12.03 -0.51
CA THR A 598 5.02 -10.72 -0.71
C THR A 598 6.47 -10.88 -1.19
N PRO A 599 7.02 -9.95 -1.99
CA PRO A 599 8.41 -9.99 -2.37
C PRO A 599 9.32 -9.77 -1.16
N ILE A 600 10.51 -10.37 -1.21
CA ILE A 600 11.61 -10.11 -0.28
C ILE A 600 12.63 -9.24 -0.98
N PHE A 601 13.18 -8.25 -0.27
CA PHE A 601 14.26 -7.43 -0.78
C PHE A 601 15.64 -7.91 -0.30
N ILE A 602 16.66 -7.56 -1.07
CA ILE A 602 18.04 -7.60 -0.57
C ILE A 602 18.14 -6.61 0.61
N PRO A 603 18.78 -6.96 1.74
CA PRO A 603 18.86 -6.07 2.89
C PRO A 603 19.33 -4.65 2.51
N HIS A 604 18.66 -3.64 3.07
CA HIS A 604 18.92 -2.22 2.85
C HIS A 604 18.79 -1.73 1.39
N SER A 605 18.04 -2.47 0.57
CA SER A 605 17.82 -2.21 -0.85
C SER A 605 16.34 -2.43 -1.21
N THR A 606 15.90 -1.84 -2.30
CA THR A 606 14.61 -2.14 -2.95
C THR A 606 14.76 -3.20 -4.04
N GLU A 607 15.94 -3.75 -4.21
CA GLU A 607 16.19 -4.84 -5.15
C GLU A 607 15.54 -6.13 -4.65
N ILE A 608 14.70 -6.74 -5.50
CA ILE A 608 14.01 -7.98 -5.15
C ILE A 608 14.99 -9.14 -5.10
N LYS A 609 14.95 -9.89 -4.00
CA LYS A 609 15.69 -11.13 -3.82
C LYS A 609 14.93 -12.28 -4.49
N PHE A 610 15.32 -12.64 -5.69
CA PHE A 610 14.71 -13.76 -6.39
C PHE A 610 15.06 -15.11 -5.76
N PRO A 611 14.14 -16.10 -5.84
CA PRO A 611 14.40 -17.47 -5.38
C PRO A 611 15.65 -18.06 -6.05
N LYS A 612 16.42 -18.85 -5.30
CA LYS A 612 17.67 -19.46 -5.79
C LYS A 612 17.51 -20.41 -6.98
N HIS A 613 16.30 -20.93 -7.20
CA HIS A 613 15.99 -21.81 -8.36
C HIS A 613 15.77 -21.02 -9.67
N LEU A 614 15.84 -19.68 -9.65
CA LEU A 614 15.81 -18.82 -10.82
C LEU A 614 17.19 -18.19 -11.02
N ASN A 615 17.71 -18.24 -12.25
CA ASN A 615 18.99 -17.66 -12.60
C ASN A 615 18.84 -16.82 -13.88
N GLU A 616 19.52 -15.69 -13.94
CA GLU A 616 19.40 -14.80 -15.11
C GLU A 616 20.12 -15.31 -16.36
N LYS A 617 21.07 -16.21 -16.18
CA LYS A 617 21.97 -16.64 -17.27
C LYS A 617 21.99 -18.13 -17.52
N PHE A 618 21.79 -18.95 -16.48
CA PHE A 618 22.01 -20.39 -16.53
C PHE A 618 20.79 -21.16 -16.03
N GLY A 619 20.58 -22.37 -16.55
CA GLY A 619 19.50 -23.26 -16.20
C GLY A 619 18.72 -23.77 -17.40
N ALA A 620 17.52 -24.31 -17.16
CA ALA A 620 16.61 -24.75 -18.21
C ALA A 620 16.00 -23.55 -18.94
N MET A 621 15.88 -23.64 -20.26
CA MET A 621 15.20 -22.69 -21.12
C MET A 621 13.70 -23.05 -21.19
N GLY A 622 12.91 -22.63 -20.20
CA GLY A 622 11.46 -22.90 -20.11
C GLY A 622 11.09 -24.31 -19.69
N GLY A 623 9.86 -24.69 -20.02
CA GLY A 623 9.29 -26.00 -19.73
C GLY A 623 8.70 -26.17 -18.32
N GLY A 624 7.92 -27.23 -18.15
CA GLY A 624 7.34 -27.67 -16.87
C GLY A 624 8.18 -28.74 -16.19
N ALA A 625 8.01 -28.90 -14.87
CA ALA A 625 8.57 -29.99 -14.10
C ALA A 625 7.46 -30.96 -13.68
N ALA A 626 7.73 -32.26 -13.73
CA ALA A 626 6.83 -33.29 -13.23
C ALA A 626 7.61 -34.33 -12.43
N ARG A 627 6.95 -34.93 -11.42
CA ARG A 627 7.49 -35.97 -10.57
C ARG A 627 6.54 -37.14 -10.55
N PHE A 628 7.09 -38.35 -10.51
CA PHE A 628 6.41 -39.62 -10.54
C PHE A 628 6.90 -40.47 -9.39
N SER A 629 6.13 -41.47 -9.01
CA SER A 629 6.46 -42.40 -7.90
C SER A 629 6.75 -43.81 -8.34
N ASP A 630 6.53 -44.10 -9.63
CA ASP A 630 6.74 -45.45 -10.15
C ASP A 630 8.24 -45.80 -10.17
N PRO A 631 8.63 -47.00 -9.82
CA PRO A 631 10.01 -47.48 -9.94
C PRO A 631 10.53 -47.38 -11.38
N VAL A 632 11.81 -47.07 -11.53
CA VAL A 632 12.46 -46.94 -12.84
C VAL A 632 13.45 -48.09 -13.01
N ASP A 633 13.24 -48.89 -14.03
CA ASP A 633 14.13 -50.00 -14.34
C ASP A 633 15.50 -49.56 -14.84
N LYS A 634 16.52 -50.39 -14.67
CA LYS A 634 17.91 -50.23 -15.13
C LYS A 634 18.65 -49.03 -14.48
N THR A 635 18.28 -48.65 -13.27
CA THR A 635 18.98 -47.64 -12.52
C THR A 635 18.95 -47.93 -11.03
N GLU A 636 19.95 -47.43 -10.30
CA GLU A 636 19.94 -47.31 -8.84
C GLU A 636 19.63 -45.86 -8.40
N GLN A 637 19.39 -44.95 -9.36
CA GLN A 637 19.14 -43.50 -9.16
C GLN A 637 17.68 -43.17 -9.42
N ASP A 638 16.74 -43.97 -8.94
CA ASP A 638 15.31 -43.80 -9.18
C ASP A 638 14.84 -42.37 -9.00
N VAL A 639 15.27 -41.66 -7.94
CA VAL A 639 14.85 -40.29 -7.62
C VAL A 639 15.16 -39.31 -8.75
N VAL A 640 16.30 -39.48 -9.47
CA VAL A 640 16.64 -38.60 -10.60
C VAL A 640 15.73 -38.90 -11.79
N TYR A 641 15.49 -40.17 -12.12
CA TYR A 641 14.67 -40.53 -13.29
C TYR A 641 13.16 -40.42 -13.02
N GLN A 642 12.73 -40.37 -11.76
CA GLN A 642 11.32 -40.12 -11.37
C GLN A 642 10.95 -38.62 -11.50
N SER A 643 11.89 -37.71 -11.71
CA SER A 643 11.63 -36.33 -12.02
C SER A 643 12.04 -36.00 -13.47
N VAL A 644 11.22 -35.23 -14.15
CA VAL A 644 11.52 -34.81 -15.52
C VAL A 644 11.17 -33.34 -15.72
N ARG A 645 12.01 -32.64 -16.51
CA ARG A 645 11.63 -31.39 -17.15
C ARG A 645 11.15 -31.67 -18.56
N TYR A 646 9.96 -31.19 -18.88
CA TYR A 646 9.33 -31.40 -20.17
C TYR A 646 9.01 -30.08 -20.85
N GLY A 647 9.02 -30.06 -22.18
CA GLY A 647 8.69 -28.89 -22.99
C GLY A 647 9.73 -27.76 -22.93
N CYS A 648 10.92 -28.00 -22.40
CA CYS A 648 12.01 -27.03 -22.42
C CYS A 648 12.76 -27.08 -23.79
N GLU A 649 13.32 -25.92 -24.18
CA GLU A 649 14.15 -25.81 -25.39
C GLU A 649 15.56 -26.36 -25.18
N GLY A 650 16.00 -26.49 -23.92
CA GLY A 650 17.30 -26.99 -23.56
C GLY A 650 17.82 -26.45 -22.24
N TYR A 651 19.15 -26.52 -22.03
CA TYR A 651 19.85 -25.99 -20.87
C TYR A 651 21.06 -25.17 -21.30
N ILE A 652 21.29 -24.08 -20.57
CA ILE A 652 22.55 -23.33 -20.61
C ILE A 652 23.22 -23.47 -19.24
N LEU A 653 24.44 -23.98 -19.21
CA LEU A 653 25.15 -24.29 -17.97
C LEU A 653 26.49 -23.54 -17.89
N ASP A 654 26.85 -23.06 -16.69
CA ASP A 654 28.13 -22.45 -16.38
C ASP A 654 29.15 -23.57 -16.14
N VAL A 655 30.10 -23.71 -17.10
CA VAL A 655 31.09 -24.77 -17.10
C VAL A 655 32.44 -24.16 -17.52
N PRO A 656 33.51 -24.30 -16.74
CA PRO A 656 34.83 -23.79 -17.13
C PRO A 656 35.26 -24.26 -18.54
N ASN A 657 36.17 -23.52 -19.18
CA ASN A 657 36.73 -23.96 -20.46
C ASN A 657 37.48 -25.28 -20.33
N GLY A 658 37.21 -26.21 -21.23
CA GLY A 658 37.77 -27.56 -21.18
C GLY A 658 37.06 -28.57 -22.06
N ASN A 659 37.47 -29.83 -21.96
CA ASN A 659 36.83 -30.95 -22.63
C ASN A 659 36.09 -31.81 -21.58
N TYR A 660 34.87 -32.15 -21.88
CA TYR A 660 33.95 -32.81 -20.92
C TYR A 660 33.33 -34.05 -21.51
N THR A 661 32.97 -34.96 -20.63
CA THR A 661 31.98 -36.00 -20.90
C THR A 661 30.64 -35.53 -20.38
N VAL A 662 29.63 -35.45 -21.25
CA VAL A 662 28.26 -35.05 -20.92
C VAL A 662 27.34 -36.25 -21.00
N THR A 663 26.67 -36.57 -19.89
CA THR A 663 25.66 -37.63 -19.82
C THR A 663 24.30 -37.00 -19.65
N LEU A 664 23.40 -37.22 -20.59
CA LEU A 664 22.02 -36.80 -20.54
C LEU A 664 21.15 -38.01 -20.16
N LYS A 665 20.43 -37.91 -19.06
CA LYS A 665 19.60 -38.95 -18.47
C LYS A 665 18.14 -38.74 -18.87
N PHE A 666 17.53 -39.79 -19.36
CA PHE A 666 16.16 -39.78 -19.88
C PHE A 666 15.31 -40.89 -19.26
N ASN A 667 14.06 -40.61 -19.07
CA ASN A 667 13.00 -41.53 -18.74
C ASN A 667 11.70 -41.13 -19.44
N GLU A 668 10.89 -42.05 -19.90
CA GLU A 668 9.51 -41.80 -20.33
C GLU A 668 8.52 -42.26 -19.26
N PRO A 669 8.12 -41.37 -18.33
CA PRO A 669 7.23 -41.80 -17.25
C PRO A 669 5.74 -41.71 -17.61
N PHE A 670 5.37 -41.13 -18.74
CA PHE A 670 3.98 -40.81 -19.08
C PHE A 670 3.40 -41.70 -20.19
N PHE A 671 4.10 -41.77 -21.34
CA PHE A 671 3.58 -42.48 -22.53
C PHE A 671 3.99 -43.97 -22.54
N GLU A 672 3.10 -44.84 -23.10
CA GLU A 672 3.32 -46.27 -23.27
C GLU A 672 3.46 -46.66 -24.73
N THR A 673 3.08 -45.78 -25.65
CA THR A 673 3.02 -46.08 -27.08
C THR A 673 4.19 -45.44 -27.83
N VAL A 674 4.87 -46.27 -28.66
CA VAL A 674 5.93 -45.80 -29.59
C VAL A 674 5.40 -44.69 -30.48
N GLY A 675 6.17 -43.66 -30.65
CA GLY A 675 5.81 -42.49 -31.46
C GLY A 675 5.06 -41.36 -30.73
N SER A 676 4.65 -41.56 -29.46
CA SER A 676 3.92 -40.58 -28.69
C SER A 676 4.77 -39.37 -28.29
N ARG A 677 6.10 -39.52 -28.21
CA ARG A 677 7.08 -38.49 -27.98
C ARG A 677 8.31 -38.77 -28.85
N ARG A 678 8.72 -37.73 -29.61
CA ARG A 678 9.91 -37.85 -30.46
C ARG A 678 10.58 -36.50 -30.57
N PHE A 679 11.89 -36.41 -30.26
CA PHE A 679 12.62 -35.15 -30.27
C PHE A 679 14.10 -35.37 -30.57
N GLY A 680 14.76 -34.31 -31.07
CA GLY A 680 16.19 -34.31 -31.27
C GLY A 680 16.94 -33.72 -30.09
N VAL A 681 18.22 -34.13 -29.94
CA VAL A 681 19.12 -33.65 -28.88
C VAL A 681 20.41 -33.13 -29.52
N ASN A 682 20.87 -31.97 -29.14
CA ASN A 682 22.15 -31.42 -29.54
C ASN A 682 22.96 -30.93 -28.34
N ILE A 683 24.27 -30.96 -28.44
CA ILE A 683 25.21 -30.40 -27.46
C ILE A 683 26.16 -29.48 -28.18
N GLN A 684 26.32 -28.24 -27.69
CA GLN A 684 27.13 -27.18 -28.35
C GLN A 684 26.74 -26.97 -29.84
N GLY A 685 25.44 -27.13 -30.16
CA GLY A 685 24.91 -27.03 -31.51
C GLY A 685 25.16 -28.25 -32.42
N ALA A 686 25.95 -29.22 -31.98
CA ALA A 686 26.17 -30.46 -32.73
C ALA A 686 25.07 -31.49 -32.43
N PRO A 687 24.39 -32.09 -33.42
CA PRO A 687 23.37 -33.09 -33.15
C PRO A 687 23.98 -34.36 -32.55
N VAL A 688 23.40 -34.85 -31.44
CA VAL A 688 23.81 -36.05 -30.73
C VAL A 688 22.79 -37.19 -31.02
N VAL A 689 21.50 -36.84 -31.00
CA VAL A 689 20.41 -37.73 -31.40
C VAL A 689 19.42 -36.92 -32.24
N GLU A 690 19.09 -37.42 -33.45
CA GLU A 690 18.17 -36.69 -34.35
C GLU A 690 16.68 -36.88 -34.02
N LYS A 691 16.28 -38.10 -33.63
CA LYS A 691 14.89 -38.50 -33.39
C LYS A 691 14.84 -39.53 -32.24
N LEU A 692 14.91 -39.04 -30.99
CA LEU A 692 14.82 -39.85 -29.80
C LEU A 692 13.35 -40.21 -29.52
N ASP A 693 12.98 -41.45 -29.54
CA ASP A 693 11.75 -42.01 -29.05
C ASP A 693 12.10 -42.93 -27.87
N LEU A 694 11.83 -42.49 -26.65
CA LEU A 694 12.23 -43.19 -25.42
C LEU A 694 11.48 -44.51 -25.26
N VAL A 695 10.20 -44.58 -25.62
CA VAL A 695 9.43 -45.84 -25.56
C VAL A 695 10.00 -46.83 -26.53
N ALA A 696 10.32 -46.43 -27.75
CA ALA A 696 10.93 -47.34 -28.74
C ALA A 696 12.35 -47.77 -28.33
N LYS A 697 13.12 -46.95 -27.64
CA LYS A 697 14.51 -47.23 -27.24
C LYS A 697 14.64 -48.04 -25.96
N ALA A 698 13.85 -47.73 -24.96
CA ALA A 698 13.98 -48.29 -23.64
C ALA A 698 12.68 -48.88 -23.06
N GLY A 699 11.56 -48.29 -23.39
CA GLY A 699 10.25 -48.56 -22.77
C GLY A 699 9.82 -47.47 -21.80
N LYS A 700 8.62 -47.56 -21.25
CA LYS A 700 8.10 -46.72 -20.19
C LYS A 700 8.80 -47.04 -18.87
N ASN A 701 9.10 -46.05 -18.06
CA ASN A 701 9.76 -46.15 -16.76
C ASN A 701 11.09 -46.96 -16.82
N VAL A 702 11.90 -46.74 -17.84
CA VAL A 702 13.22 -47.38 -18.00
C VAL A 702 14.26 -46.31 -18.23
N ALA A 703 15.31 -46.31 -17.42
CA ALA A 703 16.42 -45.37 -17.56
C ALA A 703 17.15 -45.52 -18.89
N PHE A 704 17.42 -44.41 -19.56
CA PHE A 704 18.13 -44.34 -20.82
C PHE A 704 19.09 -43.17 -20.83
N ASP A 705 20.40 -43.45 -20.96
CA ASP A 705 21.44 -42.44 -20.95
C ASP A 705 22.03 -42.18 -22.35
N VAL A 706 22.29 -40.95 -22.66
CA VAL A 706 23.06 -40.53 -23.86
C VAL A 706 24.37 -39.93 -23.38
N VAL A 707 25.49 -40.62 -23.67
CA VAL A 707 26.82 -40.19 -23.25
C VAL A 707 27.54 -39.60 -24.46
N THR A 708 28.10 -38.41 -24.32
CA THR A 708 28.91 -37.72 -25.33
C THR A 708 30.25 -37.32 -24.73
N GLU A 709 31.30 -37.88 -25.25
CA GLU A 709 32.69 -37.60 -24.84
C GLU A 709 33.29 -36.49 -25.70
N GLY A 710 34.31 -35.81 -25.19
CA GLY A 710 35.08 -34.77 -25.92
C GLY A 710 34.29 -33.49 -26.23
N VAL A 711 33.27 -33.17 -25.43
CA VAL A 711 32.55 -31.91 -25.59
C VAL A 711 33.41 -30.75 -25.19
N CYS A 712 33.80 -29.91 -26.17
CA CYS A 712 34.67 -28.76 -25.98
C CYS A 712 33.89 -27.51 -25.57
N VAL A 713 34.24 -26.91 -24.43
CA VAL A 713 33.74 -25.62 -23.96
C VAL A 713 34.85 -24.59 -24.04
N GLN A 714 34.62 -23.44 -24.72
CA GLN A 714 35.61 -22.39 -24.93
C GLN A 714 35.20 -21.02 -24.41
N ASP A 715 33.93 -20.82 -24.15
CA ASP A 715 33.30 -19.55 -23.73
C ASP A 715 32.71 -19.59 -22.31
N GLY A 716 33.07 -20.62 -21.54
CA GLY A 716 32.50 -20.82 -20.20
C GLY A 716 31.09 -21.35 -20.16
N VAL A 717 30.52 -21.73 -21.32
CA VAL A 717 29.08 -22.07 -21.45
C VAL A 717 28.91 -23.40 -22.14
N LEU A 718 28.24 -24.34 -21.47
CA LEU A 718 27.76 -25.58 -22.07
C LEU A 718 26.30 -25.46 -22.43
N LYS A 719 25.94 -25.72 -23.68
CA LYS A 719 24.58 -25.68 -24.20
C LYS A 719 24.10 -27.08 -24.55
N VAL A 720 22.96 -27.47 -23.98
CA VAL A 720 22.19 -28.65 -24.38
C VAL A 720 20.90 -28.16 -25.00
N GLY A 721 20.58 -28.56 -26.21
CA GLY A 721 19.37 -28.12 -26.92
C GLY A 721 18.48 -29.30 -27.32
N PHE A 722 17.19 -29.05 -27.38
CA PHE A 722 16.19 -30.00 -27.83
C PHE A 722 15.45 -29.46 -29.07
N THR A 723 15.20 -30.33 -30.03
CA THR A 723 14.37 -30.01 -31.20
C THR A 723 13.12 -30.88 -31.16
N ARG A 724 11.95 -30.25 -31.20
CA ARG A 724 10.66 -30.95 -31.22
C ARG A 724 10.39 -31.57 -32.60
N ASP A 725 10.07 -32.88 -32.63
CA ASP A 725 9.53 -33.55 -33.80
C ASP A 725 8.05 -33.92 -33.57
N PHE A 726 7.72 -34.59 -32.46
CA PHE A 726 6.35 -34.89 -32.05
C PHE A 726 6.25 -34.98 -30.50
N GLY A 727 5.28 -34.31 -29.89
CA GLY A 727 5.18 -34.19 -28.46
C GLY A 727 6.23 -33.25 -27.85
N GLU A 728 6.25 -33.14 -26.52
CA GLU A 728 7.17 -32.27 -25.78
C GLU A 728 8.47 -33.01 -25.46
N PRO A 729 9.68 -32.46 -25.72
CA PRO A 729 10.95 -33.03 -25.21
C PRO A 729 10.90 -33.22 -23.69
N CYS A 730 11.57 -34.23 -23.17
CA CYS A 730 11.74 -34.39 -21.72
C CYS A 730 13.15 -34.87 -21.38
N ILE A 731 13.63 -34.51 -20.19
CA ILE A 731 14.92 -34.94 -19.65
C ILE A 731 14.82 -35.10 -18.13
N ALA A 732 15.49 -36.11 -17.60
CA ALA A 732 15.49 -36.47 -16.17
C ALA A 732 16.75 -35.94 -15.44
N GLY A 733 17.89 -35.95 -16.08
CA GLY A 733 19.13 -35.48 -15.43
C GLY A 733 20.24 -35.11 -16.43
N ILE A 734 21.18 -34.32 -15.96
CA ILE A 734 22.40 -33.95 -16.70
C ILE A 734 23.60 -34.17 -15.78
N GLU A 735 24.63 -34.84 -16.30
CA GLU A 735 25.94 -34.94 -15.66
C GLU A 735 27.00 -34.38 -16.60
N VAL A 736 27.90 -33.56 -16.09
CA VAL A 736 29.03 -32.96 -16.81
C VAL A 736 30.30 -33.28 -16.04
N ALA A 737 31.12 -34.17 -16.56
CA ALA A 737 32.36 -34.61 -15.92
C ALA A 737 33.59 -34.11 -16.71
N GLY A 738 34.48 -33.39 -16.03
CA GLY A 738 35.77 -32.96 -16.60
C GLY A 738 36.82 -34.04 -16.57
N PRO A 739 38.01 -33.80 -17.15
CA PRO A 739 39.14 -34.71 -17.14
C PRO A 739 39.52 -35.09 -15.69
N ARG A 740 39.74 -36.40 -15.40
CA ARG A 740 40.05 -36.89 -14.05
C ARG A 740 41.52 -36.74 -13.68
N ASP A 741 42.37 -36.39 -14.63
CA ASP A 741 43.81 -36.25 -14.48
C ASP A 741 44.28 -34.85 -14.07
N VAL A 742 43.36 -33.97 -13.71
CA VAL A 742 43.64 -32.62 -13.20
C VAL A 742 43.48 -32.55 -11.69
N ALA A 743 44.16 -31.61 -11.06
CA ALA A 743 44.17 -31.44 -9.58
C ALA A 743 42.77 -31.18 -8.94
N GLN A 744 41.84 -30.63 -9.70
CA GLN A 744 40.44 -30.46 -9.30
C GLN A 744 39.52 -30.73 -10.52
N PRO A 745 39.03 -31.98 -10.68
CA PRO A 745 38.12 -32.29 -11.76
C PRO A 745 36.78 -31.59 -11.56
N PHE A 746 36.26 -30.99 -12.62
CA PHE A 746 34.90 -30.38 -12.59
C PHE A 746 33.85 -31.49 -12.67
N ASP A 747 32.85 -31.44 -11.79
CA ASP A 747 31.70 -32.33 -11.76
C ASP A 747 30.44 -31.52 -11.50
N LEU A 748 29.50 -31.54 -12.43
CA LEU A 748 28.18 -30.88 -12.29
C LEU A 748 27.12 -31.92 -12.58
N ARG A 749 26.20 -32.10 -11.63
CA ARG A 749 25.05 -32.99 -11.77
C ARG A 749 23.77 -32.24 -11.46
N ILE A 750 22.75 -32.40 -12.32
CA ILE A 750 21.45 -31.72 -12.19
C ILE A 750 20.33 -32.77 -12.25
N ASN A 751 19.44 -32.72 -11.27
CA ASN A 751 18.18 -33.45 -11.25
C ASN A 751 17.11 -32.61 -11.96
N CYS A 752 16.88 -32.84 -13.27
CA CYS A 752 16.00 -32.04 -14.12
C CYS A 752 14.53 -32.19 -13.71
N GLY A 753 13.89 -31.07 -13.32
CA GLY A 753 12.53 -31.07 -12.77
C GLY A 753 12.43 -31.55 -11.32
N GLY A 754 13.56 -31.92 -10.68
CA GLY A 754 13.65 -32.48 -9.34
C GLY A 754 14.37 -31.58 -8.32
N GLU A 755 14.38 -32.03 -7.06
CA GLU A 755 15.15 -31.43 -5.98
C GLU A 755 16.56 -32.00 -5.89
N ALA A 756 17.40 -31.40 -5.05
CA ALA A 756 18.75 -31.93 -4.80
C ALA A 756 18.70 -33.36 -4.20
N TRP A 757 19.55 -34.26 -4.71
CA TRP A 757 19.63 -35.64 -4.25
C TRP A 757 21.04 -36.22 -4.52
N GLU A 758 21.69 -36.78 -3.50
CA GLU A 758 22.97 -37.50 -3.60
C GLU A 758 24.01 -36.94 -4.59
N GLY A 759 24.32 -35.62 -4.47
CA GLY A 759 25.28 -34.95 -5.34
C GLY A 759 24.68 -34.36 -6.59
N PHE A 760 23.42 -34.60 -6.93
CA PHE A 760 22.67 -33.88 -7.92
C PHE A 760 22.13 -32.57 -7.33
N ARG A 761 22.34 -31.45 -8.03
CA ARG A 761 21.70 -30.18 -7.69
C ARG A 761 20.23 -30.21 -8.06
N ALA A 762 19.44 -29.44 -7.33
CA ALA A 762 18.08 -29.15 -7.77
C ALA A 762 18.09 -28.46 -9.14
N ASP A 763 17.05 -28.68 -9.91
CA ASP A 763 16.82 -28.03 -11.19
C ASP A 763 16.60 -26.52 -11.02
N PHE A 764 16.96 -25.73 -12.02
CA PHE A 764 16.78 -24.29 -12.03
C PHE A 764 16.48 -23.75 -13.44
N LEU A 765 15.77 -22.65 -13.50
CA LEU A 765 15.29 -22.04 -14.74
C LEU A 765 16.08 -20.77 -15.09
N ILE A 766 16.29 -20.54 -16.38
CA ILE A 766 16.72 -19.22 -16.86
C ILE A 766 15.53 -18.28 -16.75
N MET A 767 15.74 -17.14 -16.12
CA MET A 767 14.77 -16.08 -16.02
C MET A 767 14.98 -15.08 -17.15
N THR A 768 14.24 -15.21 -18.25
CA THR A 768 14.24 -14.19 -19.29
C THR A 768 13.64 -12.87 -18.82
N PRO A 769 13.94 -11.72 -19.44
CA PRO A 769 13.29 -10.45 -19.09
C PRO A 769 11.76 -10.53 -19.11
N GLU A 770 11.17 -11.20 -20.09
CA GLU A 770 9.72 -11.38 -20.21
C GLU A 770 9.16 -12.27 -19.09
N ALA A 771 9.83 -13.35 -18.74
CA ALA A 771 9.47 -14.22 -17.62
C ALA A 771 9.56 -13.47 -16.29
N ARG A 772 10.56 -12.61 -16.13
CA ARG A 772 10.70 -11.74 -14.95
C ARG A 772 9.53 -10.79 -14.82
N VAL A 773 9.16 -10.09 -15.89
CA VAL A 773 8.01 -9.19 -15.92
C VAL A 773 6.71 -9.94 -15.59
N ALA A 774 6.46 -11.08 -16.25
CA ALA A 774 5.26 -11.88 -16.02
C ALA A 774 5.18 -12.40 -14.56
N LEU A 775 6.33 -12.78 -13.99
CA LEU A 775 6.41 -13.23 -12.60
C LEU A 775 6.13 -12.10 -11.61
N MET A 776 6.68 -10.91 -11.86
CA MET A 776 6.48 -9.73 -11.00
C MET A 776 5.05 -9.20 -11.06
N ASP A 777 4.40 -9.24 -12.22
CA ASP A 777 3.01 -8.78 -12.38
C ASP A 777 1.98 -9.78 -11.83
N LYS A 778 2.37 -11.03 -11.66
CA LYS A 778 1.49 -12.05 -11.12
C LYS A 778 1.33 -11.86 -9.61
N TRP A 779 0.11 -11.83 -9.13
CA TRP A 779 -0.19 -11.76 -7.69
C TRP A 779 0.53 -12.88 -6.93
N GLY A 780 1.44 -12.49 -6.02
CA GLY A 780 2.26 -13.43 -5.26
C GLY A 780 3.38 -14.14 -6.05
N GLY A 781 3.62 -13.75 -7.31
CA GLY A 781 4.51 -14.52 -8.22
C GLY A 781 5.99 -14.55 -7.85
N VAL A 782 6.53 -13.50 -7.22
CA VAL A 782 7.95 -13.43 -6.79
C VAL A 782 8.12 -13.46 -5.29
N GLY A 783 7.02 -13.60 -4.56
CA GLY A 783 7.01 -13.52 -3.11
C GLY A 783 7.16 -14.86 -2.43
N VAL A 784 7.33 -14.77 -1.14
CA VAL A 784 7.18 -15.88 -0.21
C VAL A 784 5.93 -15.68 0.62
N THR A 785 5.34 -16.78 1.09
CA THR A 785 4.21 -16.72 2.02
C THR A 785 4.72 -16.16 3.35
N VAL A 786 4.03 -15.16 3.88
CA VAL A 786 4.35 -14.59 5.20
C VAL A 786 4.18 -15.69 6.26
N ASP A 787 5.15 -15.81 7.14
CA ASP A 787 5.14 -16.78 8.23
C ASP A 787 5.21 -16.06 9.58
N GLN A 788 4.14 -16.13 10.36
CA GLN A 788 4.06 -15.56 11.72
C GLN A 788 4.83 -16.38 12.77
N ASN A 789 5.55 -17.43 12.39
CA ASN A 789 6.37 -18.23 13.31
C ASN A 789 7.75 -17.63 13.62
N ASP A 790 7.96 -16.33 13.45
CA ASP A 790 9.28 -15.70 13.53
C ASP A 790 9.28 -14.36 14.30
N ASP A 791 8.35 -14.16 15.22
CA ASP A 791 8.29 -12.93 16.02
C ASP A 791 9.07 -13.04 17.34
N ARG A 792 9.54 -11.90 17.83
CA ARG A 792 10.36 -11.78 19.04
C ARG A 792 9.76 -10.77 20.00
N PHE A 793 9.70 -11.13 21.29
CA PHE A 793 9.15 -10.28 22.37
C PHE A 793 10.10 -10.22 23.56
N PHE A 794 10.80 -9.11 23.74
CA PHE A 794 11.74 -8.95 24.82
C PHE A 794 11.44 -7.75 25.70
N ASN A 795 11.39 -7.98 27.02
CA ASN A 795 11.34 -6.92 28.03
C ASN A 795 10.13 -5.96 27.88
N ASN A 796 8.97 -6.42 27.38
CA ASN A 796 7.78 -5.59 27.25
C ASN A 796 6.91 -5.61 28.52
N LEU A 797 6.03 -4.60 28.69
CA LEU A 797 4.92 -4.57 29.62
C LEU A 797 3.60 -4.78 28.86
N PHE A 798 2.87 -5.84 29.20
CA PHE A 798 1.55 -6.15 28.64
C PHE A 798 0.46 -5.93 29.69
N ILE A 799 -0.59 -5.21 29.31
CA ILE A 799 -1.71 -4.85 30.20
C ILE A 799 -3.01 -5.12 29.42
N ASN A 800 -3.46 -6.32 29.37
CA ASN A 800 -4.77 -6.72 28.83
C ASN A 800 -4.80 -8.25 28.70
N ALA A 801 -5.94 -8.88 28.93
CA ALA A 801 -6.12 -10.32 28.80
C ALA A 801 -5.81 -10.90 27.40
N LYS A 802 -5.93 -10.09 26.35
CA LYS A 802 -5.54 -10.44 24.97
C LYS A 802 -4.06 -10.07 24.73
N SER A 803 -3.16 -10.92 25.13
CA SER A 803 -1.69 -10.72 25.11
C SER A 803 -0.97 -11.89 24.41
N LEU A 804 0.27 -12.23 24.78
CA LEU A 804 1.08 -13.20 24.05
C LEU A 804 0.51 -14.64 24.02
N SER A 805 -0.37 -15.03 24.93
CA SER A 805 -1.08 -16.32 24.83
C SER A 805 -1.85 -16.51 23.52
N ARG A 806 -2.12 -15.42 22.78
CA ARG A 806 -2.74 -15.48 21.46
C ARG A 806 -1.89 -16.25 20.43
N TYR A 807 -0.57 -16.19 20.53
CA TYR A 807 0.33 -16.96 19.66
C TYR A 807 0.22 -18.45 19.91
N ASP A 808 0.04 -18.88 21.17
CA ASP A 808 -0.18 -20.29 21.51
C ASP A 808 -1.53 -20.79 20.99
N GLU A 809 -2.59 -19.98 21.10
CA GLU A 809 -3.92 -20.28 20.52
C GLU A 809 -3.86 -20.55 19.01
N HIS A 810 -3.03 -19.82 18.29
CA HIS A 810 -2.79 -19.99 16.86
C HIS A 810 -1.65 -20.96 16.54
N LYS A 811 -0.97 -21.50 17.55
CA LYS A 811 0.19 -22.40 17.44
C LYS A 811 1.39 -21.78 16.69
N PHE A 812 1.53 -20.47 16.74
CA PHE A 812 2.67 -19.78 16.16
C PHE A 812 3.89 -19.83 17.09
N LYS A 813 5.06 -20.05 16.51
CA LYS A 813 6.33 -20.05 17.25
C LYS A 813 6.83 -18.63 17.44
N ILE A 814 7.21 -18.31 18.66
CA ILE A 814 7.81 -17.02 18.99
C ILE A 814 9.07 -17.22 19.84
N THR A 815 9.89 -16.16 19.91
CA THR A 815 10.99 -16.07 20.87
C THR A 815 10.65 -14.96 21.86
N ALA A 816 10.43 -15.31 23.13
CA ALA A 816 10.05 -14.33 24.14
C ALA A 816 10.85 -14.51 25.42
N ALA A 817 11.23 -13.41 26.07
CA ALA A 817 11.88 -13.43 27.39
C ALA A 817 11.76 -12.08 28.13
N GLY A 818 11.69 -12.15 29.46
CA GLY A 818 11.77 -11.00 30.33
C GLY A 818 10.57 -10.07 30.31
N ASN A 819 9.45 -10.49 29.73
CA ASN A 819 8.21 -9.71 29.66
C ASN A 819 7.47 -9.71 30.99
N VAL A 820 6.63 -8.70 31.20
CA VAL A 820 5.77 -8.55 32.39
C VAL A 820 4.32 -8.43 31.95
N PHE A 821 3.42 -9.17 32.60
CA PHE A 821 2.00 -9.29 32.27
C PHE A 821 1.15 -8.85 33.47
N LEU A 822 0.31 -7.83 33.26
CA LEU A 822 -0.49 -7.15 34.29
C LEU A 822 -1.98 -7.15 33.91
N ALA A 823 -2.85 -6.94 34.90
CA ALA A 823 -4.30 -6.72 34.74
C ALA A 823 -4.98 -7.80 33.86
N GLY A 824 -4.70 -9.08 34.13
CA GLY A 824 -5.25 -10.22 33.40
C GLY A 824 -4.47 -10.60 32.13
N ALA A 825 -3.37 -9.92 31.82
CA ALA A 825 -2.50 -10.32 30.71
C ALA A 825 -1.84 -11.67 30.99
N LYS A 826 -1.67 -12.48 29.92
CA LYS A 826 -1.13 -13.85 29.99
C LYS A 826 0.10 -13.99 29.13
N ALA A 827 1.13 -14.62 29.70
CA ALA A 827 2.31 -14.99 28.93
C ALA A 827 1.99 -16.09 27.91
N SER A 828 2.81 -16.18 26.87
CA SER A 828 2.91 -17.39 26.06
C SER A 828 3.65 -18.49 26.82
N GLU A 829 3.32 -19.76 26.57
CA GLU A 829 4.07 -20.91 27.07
C GLU A 829 5.54 -20.93 26.61
N GLN A 830 5.85 -20.16 25.56
CA GLN A 830 7.18 -20.02 24.95
C GLN A 830 8.00 -18.87 25.59
N ASP A 831 7.40 -18.03 26.48
CA ASP A 831 8.12 -16.94 27.14
C ASP A 831 9.04 -17.51 28.24
N LYS A 832 10.30 -17.11 28.19
CA LYS A 832 11.30 -17.48 29.20
C LYS A 832 11.30 -16.45 30.33
N ASP A 833 11.12 -16.93 31.56
CA ASP A 833 11.15 -16.12 32.77
C ASP A 833 10.15 -14.94 32.77
N PRO A 834 8.85 -15.15 32.42
CA PRO A 834 7.86 -14.08 32.47
C PRO A 834 7.50 -13.71 33.90
N ILE A 835 7.21 -12.47 34.19
CA ILE A 835 6.56 -12.04 35.41
C ILE A 835 5.06 -11.89 35.12
N VAL A 836 4.24 -12.73 35.75
CA VAL A 836 2.79 -12.69 35.60
C VAL A 836 2.17 -12.19 36.92
N ALA A 837 1.59 -11.00 36.86
CA ALA A 837 0.92 -10.34 38.00
C ALA A 837 -0.53 -9.97 37.57
N GLU A 838 -1.35 -10.99 37.30
CA GLU A 838 -2.71 -10.82 36.74
C GLU A 838 -3.62 -9.92 37.61
N ALA A 839 -3.49 -9.97 38.93
CA ALA A 839 -4.29 -9.17 39.82
C ALA A 839 -3.76 -7.74 40.05
N PHE A 840 -2.58 -7.42 39.51
CA PHE A 840 -2.01 -6.08 39.66
C PHE A 840 -2.68 -5.11 38.72
N ASP A 841 -3.35 -4.10 39.23
CA ASP A 841 -3.94 -3.00 38.47
C ASP A 841 -2.96 -1.82 38.41
N PRO A 842 -2.35 -1.58 37.22
CA PRO A 842 -1.42 -0.46 37.07
C PRO A 842 -2.10 0.91 37.09
N LYS A 843 -3.44 1.00 37.12
CA LYS A 843 -4.22 2.25 37.10
C LYS A 843 -3.71 3.25 36.08
N ILE A 844 -3.43 2.73 34.86
CA ILE A 844 -2.85 3.52 33.80
C ILE A 844 -3.79 4.63 33.33
N LYS A 845 -3.28 5.84 33.24
CA LYS A 845 -4.01 7.02 32.81
C LYS A 845 -3.10 7.97 32.04
N LEU A 846 -3.54 8.41 30.89
CA LEU A 846 -2.88 9.47 30.13
C LEU A 846 -3.64 10.79 30.36
N VAL A 847 -2.94 11.84 30.79
CA VAL A 847 -3.54 13.12 31.18
C VAL A 847 -2.88 14.24 30.39
N GLU A 848 -3.69 15.05 29.71
CA GLU A 848 -3.22 16.30 29.09
C GLU A 848 -3.13 17.38 30.17
N LYS A 849 -1.93 17.97 30.34
CA LYS A 849 -1.66 19.12 31.21
C LYS A 849 -1.19 20.31 30.37
N ALA A 850 -1.06 21.46 31.00
CA ALA A 850 -0.66 22.69 30.32
C ALA A 850 0.70 22.60 29.57
N ASP A 851 1.59 21.73 30.05
CA ASP A 851 2.96 21.56 29.57
C ASP A 851 3.17 20.27 28.74
N GLY A 852 2.10 19.50 28.48
CA GLY A 852 2.15 18.28 27.68
C GLY A 852 1.34 17.11 28.20
N TRP A 853 1.60 15.93 27.67
CA TRP A 853 0.91 14.70 28.07
C TRP A 853 1.69 13.94 29.11
N TRP A 854 1.00 13.52 30.17
CA TRP A 854 1.55 12.82 31.31
C TRP A 854 0.94 11.43 31.42
N LEU A 855 1.79 10.41 31.50
CA LEU A 855 1.40 9.05 31.83
C LEU A 855 1.44 8.87 33.37
N GLU A 856 0.31 8.53 33.93
CA GLU A 856 0.16 8.18 35.33
C GLU A 856 -0.09 6.68 35.42
N MET A 857 0.72 5.95 36.22
CA MET A 857 0.53 4.52 36.46
C MET A 857 1.22 4.04 37.72
N ASN A 858 0.71 2.94 38.28
CA ASN A 858 1.40 2.21 39.33
C ASN A 858 2.34 1.18 38.71
N VAL A 859 3.51 1.03 39.31
CA VAL A 859 4.52 0.02 38.94
C VAL A 859 5.09 -0.60 40.21
N ASP A 860 5.55 -1.84 40.15
CA ASP A 860 6.31 -2.51 41.20
C ASP A 860 7.78 -2.57 40.76
N SER A 861 8.60 -1.74 41.38
CA SER A 861 10.05 -1.66 41.09
C SER A 861 10.79 -2.98 41.34
N THR A 862 10.22 -3.90 42.13
CA THR A 862 10.84 -5.22 42.39
C THR A 862 10.89 -6.10 41.14
N TRP A 863 10.11 -5.79 40.08
CA TRP A 863 10.17 -6.53 38.82
C TRP A 863 11.52 -6.38 38.08
N GLU A 864 12.27 -5.32 38.38
CA GLU A 864 13.61 -5.14 37.83
C GLU A 864 14.58 -6.21 38.37
N GLU A 865 14.47 -6.57 39.66
CA GLU A 865 15.36 -7.53 40.32
C GLU A 865 14.89 -8.98 40.24
N LYS A 866 13.58 -9.22 40.07
CA LYS A 866 12.98 -10.58 40.03
C LYS A 866 13.46 -11.44 38.87
N VAL A 867 13.79 -10.82 37.76
CA VAL A 867 14.25 -11.50 36.55
C VAL A 867 15.48 -10.79 35.99
N LYS A 868 16.53 -11.57 35.73
CA LYS A 868 17.74 -11.04 35.09
C LYS A 868 17.46 -10.81 33.60
N ARG A 869 17.40 -9.55 33.20
CA ARG A 869 17.25 -9.13 31.83
C ARG A 869 18.59 -8.73 31.21
N HIS A 870 18.70 -8.90 29.91
CA HIS A 870 19.87 -8.49 29.15
C HIS A 870 19.50 -7.36 28.19
N LEU A 871 20.49 -6.52 27.85
CA LEU A 871 20.31 -5.58 26.75
C LEU A 871 20.02 -6.35 25.47
N VAL A 872 19.02 -5.91 24.75
CA VAL A 872 18.65 -6.51 23.48
C VAL A 872 19.57 -5.96 22.39
N SER A 873 20.19 -6.85 21.64
CA SER A 873 21.10 -6.53 20.53
C SER A 873 20.73 -7.32 19.27
N SER A 874 21.30 -6.96 18.15
CA SER A 874 21.18 -7.72 16.90
C SER A 874 21.55 -9.19 17.08
N ASP A 875 22.56 -9.51 17.88
CA ASP A 875 22.96 -10.90 18.16
C ASP A 875 21.85 -11.68 18.88
N LEU A 876 21.18 -11.04 19.86
CA LEU A 876 20.06 -11.66 20.56
C LEU A 876 18.81 -11.81 19.68
N LEU A 877 18.55 -10.82 18.82
CA LEU A 877 17.42 -10.84 17.88
C LEU A 877 17.63 -11.85 16.75
N GLY A 878 18.89 -12.11 16.36
CA GLY A 878 19.23 -13.02 15.26
C GLY A 878 18.83 -12.47 13.89
N GLN A 879 18.30 -13.35 13.04
CA GLN A 879 17.86 -13.00 11.69
C GLN A 879 16.36 -13.27 11.52
N ALA A 880 15.68 -12.39 10.81
CA ALA A 880 14.36 -12.69 10.28
C ALA A 880 14.49 -13.84 9.27
N GLN A 881 13.74 -14.93 9.49
CA GLN A 881 13.99 -16.22 8.81
C GLN A 881 13.75 -16.15 7.32
N LEU A 882 12.62 -15.60 6.89
CA LEU A 882 12.23 -15.58 5.47
C LEU A 882 13.20 -14.75 4.61
N PRO A 883 13.56 -13.51 4.94
CA PRO A 883 14.55 -12.77 4.18
C PRO A 883 15.99 -13.23 4.47
N GLY A 884 16.24 -13.95 5.58
CA GLY A 884 17.58 -14.26 6.05
C GLY A 884 18.39 -12.99 6.33
N ALA A 885 17.74 -11.98 6.95
CA ALA A 885 18.29 -10.66 7.19
C ALA A 885 18.40 -10.35 8.69
N SER A 886 19.51 -9.78 9.11
CA SER A 886 19.74 -9.38 10.49
C SER A 886 18.97 -8.10 10.85
N PHE A 887 18.72 -7.90 12.15
CA PHE A 887 18.21 -6.60 12.66
C PHE A 887 19.38 -5.63 12.73
N GLU A 888 19.50 -4.74 11.76
CA GLU A 888 20.61 -3.82 11.58
C GLU A 888 20.08 -2.40 11.29
N THR A 889 20.94 -1.40 11.55
CA THR A 889 20.67 -0.03 11.10
C THR A 889 20.76 0.06 9.56
N PRO A 890 20.17 1.08 8.92
CA PRO A 890 20.23 1.23 7.45
C PRO A 890 21.64 1.32 6.85
N ASP A 891 22.67 1.51 7.66
CA ASP A 891 24.09 1.47 7.27
C ASP A 891 24.79 0.13 7.62
N GLY A 892 24.01 -0.90 7.95
CA GLY A 892 24.49 -2.27 8.20
C GLY A 892 25.19 -2.47 9.54
N LYS A 893 24.98 -1.59 10.52
CA LYS A 893 25.54 -1.75 11.87
C LYS A 893 24.58 -2.47 12.79
N PRO A 894 25.08 -3.30 13.70
CA PRO A 894 24.21 -3.97 14.66
C PRO A 894 23.55 -2.98 15.62
N TYR A 895 22.30 -3.27 16.00
CA TYR A 895 21.62 -2.57 17.07
C TYR A 895 22.14 -3.01 18.44
N ILE A 896 22.19 -2.04 19.37
CA ILE A 896 22.27 -2.24 20.81
C ILE A 896 21.19 -1.33 21.40
N LEU A 897 20.10 -1.91 21.90
CA LEU A 897 18.98 -1.17 22.49
C LEU A 897 19.29 -0.86 23.94
N ASP A 898 20.14 0.15 24.16
CA ASP A 898 20.71 0.51 25.45
C ASP A 898 20.13 1.80 26.05
N THR A 899 19.05 2.32 25.46
CA THR A 899 18.36 3.53 25.93
C THR A 899 16.88 3.31 26.09
N ASP A 900 16.27 4.00 27.09
CA ASP A 900 14.84 4.02 27.31
C ASP A 900 14.09 5.03 26.41
N TYR A 901 12.78 5.16 26.57
CA TYR A 901 11.90 6.12 25.87
C TYR A 901 12.38 7.57 25.98
N PHE A 902 12.95 7.94 27.12
CA PHE A 902 13.45 9.30 27.42
C PHE A 902 14.89 9.52 26.95
N GLY A 903 15.59 8.48 26.48
CA GLY A 903 16.98 8.51 26.06
C GLY A 903 17.98 8.23 27.19
N ASN A 904 17.53 7.82 28.36
CA ASN A 904 18.41 7.42 29.47
C ASN A 904 19.02 6.05 29.17
N LYS A 905 20.28 5.84 29.60
CA LYS A 905 20.98 4.57 29.40
C LYS A 905 20.46 3.49 30.35
N TRP A 906 20.15 2.32 29.81
CA TRP A 906 19.85 1.12 30.58
C TRP A 906 21.07 0.62 31.34
N PRO A 907 20.90 0.09 32.58
CA PRO A 907 21.91 -0.72 33.25
C PRO A 907 22.20 -1.98 32.39
N LYS A 908 23.49 -2.28 32.16
CA LYS A 908 23.88 -3.38 31.24
C LYS A 908 23.29 -4.75 31.60
N ASN A 909 23.12 -5.01 32.91
CA ASN A 909 22.71 -6.34 33.39
C ASN A 909 21.26 -6.42 33.88
N HIS A 910 20.56 -5.29 33.94
CA HIS A 910 19.18 -5.24 34.45
C HIS A 910 18.39 -4.09 33.80
N PRO A 911 18.16 -4.14 32.47
CA PRO A 911 17.24 -3.18 31.89
C PRO A 911 15.82 -3.43 32.43
N SER A 912 15.06 -2.35 32.66
CA SER A 912 13.68 -2.46 33.14
C SER A 912 12.79 -3.08 32.05
N PRO A 913 11.70 -3.77 32.40
CA PRO A 913 10.65 -4.13 31.47
C PRO A 913 9.86 -2.87 31.08
N GLY A 914 9.43 -2.80 29.82
CA GLY A 914 8.75 -1.63 29.26
C GLY A 914 9.71 -0.52 28.83
N PRO A 915 9.17 0.64 28.42
CA PRO A 915 9.94 1.67 27.73
C PRO A 915 10.67 2.64 28.67
N PHE A 916 10.61 2.48 29.99
CA PHE A 916 11.25 3.36 30.98
C PHE A 916 11.59 2.62 32.27
N ALA A 917 12.49 3.21 33.08
CA ALA A 917 12.86 2.66 34.38
C ALA A 917 11.68 2.69 35.35
N LEU A 918 11.53 1.63 36.19
CA LEU A 918 10.44 1.50 37.17
C LEU A 918 10.83 2.18 38.51
N THR A 919 11.08 3.48 38.47
CA THR A 919 11.61 4.24 39.59
C THR A 919 10.62 4.52 40.73
N GLY A 920 9.38 4.02 40.59
CA GLY A 920 8.31 4.31 41.57
C GLY A 920 7.65 5.68 41.38
N GLU A 921 8.07 6.49 40.44
CA GLU A 921 7.35 7.69 40.04
C GLU A 921 6.00 7.32 39.42
N LYS A 922 4.95 7.94 39.97
CA LYS A 922 3.56 7.64 39.56
C LYS A 922 3.12 8.44 38.31
N ALA A 923 3.87 9.44 37.88
CA ALA A 923 3.53 10.31 36.79
C ALA A 923 4.80 10.76 36.02
N MET A 924 4.83 10.59 34.69
CA MET A 924 5.95 11.00 33.84
C MET A 924 5.44 11.74 32.63
N LYS A 925 6.16 12.78 32.20
CA LYS A 925 5.83 13.52 30.98
C LYS A 925 6.29 12.72 29.77
N VAL A 926 5.34 12.15 29.03
CA VAL A 926 5.63 11.32 27.84
C VAL A 926 5.58 12.08 26.52
N TRP A 927 4.95 13.27 26.49
CA TRP A 927 4.95 14.14 25.32
C TRP A 927 4.91 15.62 25.75
N PRO A 928 5.90 16.43 25.37
CA PRO A 928 5.89 17.86 25.67
C PRO A 928 4.90 18.58 24.76
N LYS A 929 4.15 19.55 25.30
CA LYS A 929 3.37 20.46 24.46
C LYS A 929 4.33 21.35 23.68
N LYS A 930 4.17 21.40 22.37
CA LYS A 930 4.91 22.40 21.59
C LYS A 930 4.42 23.77 22.02
N SER A 931 5.33 24.65 22.44
CA SER A 931 4.98 26.06 22.65
C SER A 931 4.47 26.58 21.31
N ASP A 932 3.32 27.24 21.29
CA ASP A 932 2.88 28.07 20.17
C ASP A 932 3.99 29.09 19.92
N LYS A 933 4.85 28.81 18.93
CA LYS A 933 5.93 29.70 18.53
C LYS A 933 5.39 30.68 17.50
#